data_f4fac1970dadbd0ba651998c12a69864
#
_entry.id   f4fac1970dadbd0ba651998c12a69864
#
_cell.length_a   1.000
_cell.length_b   1.000
_cell.length_c   1.000
_cell.angle_alpha   90.00
_cell.angle_beta   90.00
_cell.angle_gamma   90.00
#
_symmetry.space_group_name_H-M   'P 1'
#
loop_
_entity.id
_entity.type
_entity.pdbx_description
1 polymer ?
#
loop_
_entity_poly.entity_id
_entity_poly.type
_entity_poly.pdbx_seq_one_letter_code
_entity_poly.pdbx_strand_id
1 'polypeptide(L)'
;MSLERSGRGWHIKTIAALVWFAAGCASGASPAIPVGLDAYRMWGRWPMQRLGVRAYMRSTYDRTGGNETADASHFLYQFAPDRNVTLDVEGPGILYFVRYNHWHGSPWHYEIDGTDHIVQETSTADPLHPVENSTFLPRDLFPKPLAFTWSDTKGADLSWIPIGFEKTFRMAYSRTFYGTGYYIYHRFVDGTKLSRPIQSWDGRTPPSSDVLDLISKAGTDIAPAAGQSGMRQNHGKLALPRSQSRVVWTRSGSPGIIRALEFSIPRDQALAFSRARLRMTWDDRPQPSIDAPASLFFGAGILYNRDNREYLVKSFPMVIRYDATRVHLSCYLPMPFFGSARIELAGVPDVDLDDIDWSVRFGPLKDPANESSYLHATYRDHPQPEVGKDVELLDTRNVEGGGDWSGQFIGTSFIFSHDADLRTLEGDPRFFFDDSQTPQAQGTGTEEWGGGGDYWGGLNMTLPFAGHPVGARSAQEAKSAEDRVESAYRFLLADLMPFGKNAVIRLEHGGTNESTQHYETVAYWYGLPAASLIKTDEFSVGDDGSERQHNYVSPDASPPYEIESRYEWGPDTIQGMEVFPASKDRGRSTKGTSEFRLQIDPKNLGVMLRRKLDYSFLNQRAEVWVADPAAGKASWRKAGIWYLAGSNTCVYSFPPNRNELGATEHVLQTSNRRFRDDEFLIPSELTRGRSKIRVRIRFTPVETPLYPGGPAPSLAWSEIRYTAYSYVHPRFSGRDSARRVVSTSKTNIAPSD
;
A
#
# COMPACT_ATOMS: atom_id res chain seq x y z
N MET A 1 3.42 -90.25 -21.85
CA MET A 1 3.49 -90.96 -20.55
C MET A 1 2.91 -89.89 -19.57
N SER A 2 1.69 -90.04 -19.33
CA SER A 2 0.89 -90.72 -18.27
C SER A 2 1.22 -90.06 -16.91
N LEU A 3 0.27 -89.52 -16.34
CA LEU A 3 -0.72 -89.82 -15.30
C LEU A 3 -0.45 -88.82 -14.13
N GLU A 4 -1.32 -88.40 -13.31
CA GLU A 4 -2.75 -88.46 -13.05
C GLU A 4 -3.11 -87.46 -11.93
N ARG A 5 -4.26 -86.89 -11.98
CA ARG A 5 -5.24 -86.46 -10.97
C ARG A 5 -4.89 -86.52 -9.48
N SER A 6 -5.24 -85.44 -8.76
CA SER A 6 -6.30 -85.58 -7.74
C SER A 6 -6.75 -84.21 -7.24
N GLY A 7 -8.06 -83.99 -7.19
CA GLY A 7 -8.71 -82.75 -6.74
C GLY A 7 -8.90 -82.74 -5.22
N ARG A 8 -8.96 -81.53 -4.66
CA ARG A 8 -9.70 -81.20 -3.43
C ARG A 8 -10.20 -79.77 -3.51
N GLY A 9 -11.50 -79.62 -3.45
CA GLY A 9 -12.16 -78.33 -3.37
C GLY A 9 -11.91 -77.62 -2.04
N TRP A 10 -11.77 -76.34 -2.12
CA TRP A 10 -11.81 -75.44 -0.97
C TRP A 10 -12.81 -74.33 -1.20
N HIS A 11 -13.72 -74.16 -0.24
CA HIS A 11 -14.75 -73.15 -0.20
C HIS A 11 -14.08 -71.75 -0.03
N ILE A 12 -14.32 -70.84 -0.96
CA ILE A 12 -13.93 -69.44 -0.82
C ILE A 12 -15.05 -68.75 -0.05
N LYS A 13 -14.77 -68.35 1.20
CA LYS A 13 -15.58 -67.40 1.95
C LYS A 13 -15.24 -66.01 1.46
N THR A 14 -16.17 -65.34 0.82
CA THR A 14 -16.08 -63.95 0.43
C THR A 14 -16.15 -63.08 1.67
N ILE A 15 -15.02 -62.48 2.07
CA ILE A 15 -14.98 -61.40 3.08
C ILE A 15 -15.13 -60.10 2.32
N ALA A 16 -16.29 -59.42 2.47
CA ALA A 16 -16.53 -58.09 2.01
C ALA A 16 -15.73 -57.11 2.92
N ALA A 17 -14.60 -56.62 2.45
CA ALA A 17 -13.89 -55.56 3.10
C ALA A 17 -14.58 -54.22 2.78
N LEU A 18 -15.28 -53.63 3.74
CA LEU A 18 -15.73 -52.24 3.70
C LEU A 18 -14.49 -51.33 3.71
N VAL A 19 -14.13 -50.82 2.55
CA VAL A 19 -13.14 -49.74 2.44
C VAL A 19 -13.83 -48.44 2.83
N TRP A 20 -13.57 -47.97 4.04
CA TRP A 20 -13.86 -46.60 4.45
C TRP A 20 -12.95 -45.64 3.66
N PHE A 21 -13.52 -44.96 2.65
CA PHE A 21 -12.87 -43.76 2.11
C PHE A 21 -12.97 -42.67 3.16
N ALA A 22 -11.93 -42.55 3.97
CA ALA A 22 -11.63 -41.31 4.68
C ALA A 22 -11.28 -40.27 3.60
N ALA A 23 -12.24 -39.39 3.29
CA ALA A 23 -11.93 -38.17 2.56
C ALA A 23 -11.01 -37.32 3.44
N GLY A 24 -9.71 -37.61 3.35
CA GLY A 24 -8.70 -36.72 3.86
C GLY A 24 -8.83 -35.40 3.09
N CYS A 25 -9.26 -34.35 3.78
CA CYS A 25 -9.02 -33.00 3.31
C CYS A 25 -7.50 -32.86 3.11
N ALA A 26 -7.06 -33.01 1.86
CA ALA A 26 -5.74 -32.56 1.48
C ALA A 26 -5.75 -31.05 1.76
N SER A 27 -5.12 -30.65 2.86
CA SER A 27 -4.75 -29.26 3.10
C SER A 27 -3.77 -28.90 1.97
N GLY A 28 -4.30 -28.34 0.89
CA GLY A 28 -3.48 -27.78 -0.18
C GLY A 28 -2.54 -26.78 0.46
N ALA A 29 -1.24 -26.91 0.21
CA ALA A 29 -0.28 -25.94 0.71
C ALA A 29 -0.67 -24.55 0.17
N SER A 30 -0.75 -23.54 1.05
CA SER A 30 -1.05 -22.15 0.66
C SER A 30 -0.18 -21.73 -0.53
N PRO A 31 -0.74 -21.05 -1.52
CA PRO A 31 0.01 -20.61 -2.69
C PRO A 31 1.14 -19.66 -2.29
N ALA A 32 2.22 -19.67 -3.07
CA ALA A 32 3.34 -18.79 -2.84
C ALA A 32 2.97 -17.33 -3.16
N ILE A 33 3.42 -16.39 -2.34
CA ILE A 33 3.25 -14.96 -2.54
C ILE A 33 4.14 -14.50 -3.69
N PRO A 34 3.58 -13.88 -4.75
CA PRO A 34 4.37 -13.39 -5.87
C PRO A 34 5.29 -12.24 -5.43
N VAL A 35 6.59 -12.36 -5.76
CA VAL A 35 7.60 -11.32 -5.47
C VAL A 35 8.46 -11.01 -6.70
N GLY A 36 9.09 -9.83 -6.68
CA GLY A 36 9.89 -9.34 -7.80
C GLY A 36 9.04 -9.25 -9.08
N LEU A 37 9.59 -9.67 -10.21
CA LEU A 37 8.88 -9.67 -11.48
C LEU A 37 7.68 -10.63 -11.54
N ASP A 38 7.61 -11.64 -10.64
CA ASP A 38 6.46 -12.52 -10.56
C ASP A 38 5.21 -11.81 -10.04
N ALA A 39 5.35 -10.70 -9.31
CA ALA A 39 4.22 -9.86 -8.91
C ALA A 39 3.43 -9.35 -10.13
N TYR A 40 4.13 -9.06 -11.23
CA TYR A 40 3.50 -8.68 -12.50
C TYR A 40 2.96 -9.88 -13.26
N ARG A 41 3.76 -10.94 -13.45
CA ARG A 41 3.34 -12.16 -14.16
C ARG A 41 2.08 -12.77 -13.58
N MET A 42 1.99 -12.75 -12.26
CA MET A 42 0.89 -13.34 -11.51
C MET A 42 -0.18 -12.32 -11.11
N TRP A 43 -0.39 -11.26 -11.91
CA TRP A 43 -1.36 -10.20 -11.62
C TRP A 43 -2.79 -10.72 -11.33
N GLY A 44 -3.16 -11.86 -11.89
CA GLY A 44 -4.43 -12.52 -11.58
C GLY A 44 -4.59 -12.90 -10.11
N ARG A 45 -3.49 -12.92 -9.33
CA ARG A 45 -3.47 -13.15 -7.88
C ARG A 45 -3.50 -11.85 -7.05
N TRP A 46 -3.87 -10.76 -7.64
CA TRP A 46 -4.08 -9.49 -6.92
C TRP A 46 -4.96 -9.65 -5.67
N PRO A 47 -6.08 -10.43 -5.71
CA PRO A 47 -6.93 -10.65 -4.53
C PRO A 47 -6.33 -11.52 -3.43
N MET A 48 -5.18 -12.19 -3.67
CA MET A 48 -4.63 -13.15 -2.72
C MET A 48 -4.14 -12.48 -1.43
N GLN A 49 -4.49 -13.04 -0.27
CA GLN A 49 -3.98 -12.63 1.04
C GLN A 49 -2.45 -12.74 1.10
N ARG A 50 -1.78 -11.71 1.65
CA ARG A 50 -0.31 -11.63 1.71
C ARG A 50 0.18 -11.74 3.15
N LEU A 51 -0.05 -12.88 3.76
CA LEU A 51 0.31 -13.13 5.17
C LEU A 51 1.82 -13.08 5.37
N GLY A 52 2.27 -12.28 6.34
CA GLY A 52 3.69 -12.11 6.62
C GLY A 52 4.40 -11.10 5.71
N VAL A 53 3.68 -10.34 4.90
CA VAL A 53 4.23 -9.23 4.10
C VAL A 53 3.86 -7.89 4.73
N ARG A 54 4.83 -6.98 4.78
CA ARG A 54 4.65 -5.62 5.26
C ARG A 54 5.18 -4.64 4.22
N ALA A 55 4.35 -3.65 3.85
CA ALA A 55 4.74 -2.56 2.97
C ALA A 55 5.07 -1.31 3.78
N TYR A 56 6.07 -0.58 3.32
CA TYR A 56 6.46 0.72 3.85
C TYR A 56 6.70 1.70 2.70
N MET A 57 6.46 2.97 2.95
CA MET A 57 6.90 4.04 2.07
C MET A 57 7.68 5.07 2.88
N ARG A 58 8.83 5.46 2.38
CA ARG A 58 9.63 6.57 2.90
C ARG A 58 9.66 7.69 1.87
N SER A 59 9.75 8.90 2.37
CA SER A 59 9.81 10.09 1.52
C SER A 59 10.62 11.20 2.19
N THR A 60 10.80 12.29 1.46
CA THR A 60 11.49 13.51 1.90
C THR A 60 10.57 14.52 2.58
N TYR A 61 9.42 14.08 3.13
CA TYR A 61 8.43 14.94 3.78
C TYR A 61 9.00 15.78 4.93
N ASP A 62 8.41 16.93 5.18
CA ASP A 62 8.79 17.83 6.27
C ASP A 62 8.38 17.26 7.63
N ARG A 63 9.37 16.83 8.45
CA ARG A 63 9.14 16.26 9.77
C ARG A 63 8.62 17.23 10.82
N THR A 64 8.58 18.52 10.51
CA THR A 64 7.92 19.51 11.38
C THR A 64 6.41 19.46 11.24
N GLY A 65 5.90 18.80 10.20
CA GLY A 65 4.49 18.72 9.86
C GLY A 65 4.00 19.95 9.08
N GLY A 66 4.94 20.74 8.53
CA GLY A 66 4.67 21.80 7.57
C GLY A 66 4.80 21.31 6.13
N ASN A 67 5.00 22.25 5.22
CA ASN A 67 5.28 22.04 3.80
C ASN A 67 6.47 22.91 3.37
N GLU A 68 7.56 22.84 4.14
CA GLU A 68 8.75 23.67 3.86
C GLU A 68 9.37 23.22 2.53
N THR A 69 9.51 24.16 1.59
CA THR A 69 10.01 23.90 0.24
C THR A 69 9.27 22.77 -0.51
N ALA A 70 7.93 22.68 -0.36
CA ALA A 70 7.10 21.63 -0.92
C ALA A 70 7.62 20.22 -0.58
N ASP A 71 7.96 20.00 0.70
CA ASP A 71 8.49 18.74 1.23
C ASP A 71 9.78 18.23 0.56
N ALA A 72 10.49 19.09 -0.13
CA ALA A 72 11.72 18.74 -0.80
C ALA A 72 12.91 18.77 0.15
N SER A 73 13.94 17.96 -0.15
CA SER A 73 15.26 18.03 0.47
C SER A 73 15.32 17.74 1.97
N HIS A 74 14.34 17.01 2.54
CA HIS A 74 14.36 16.59 3.94
C HIS A 74 15.00 15.20 4.08
N PHE A 75 16.31 15.19 4.36
CA PHE A 75 17.08 13.94 4.45
C PHE A 75 17.11 13.38 5.88
N LEU A 76 17.32 12.07 6.00
CA LEU A 76 17.51 11.41 7.29
C LEU A 76 18.83 11.83 7.94
N TYR A 77 19.88 11.82 7.14
CA TYR A 77 21.25 12.25 7.49
C TYR A 77 22.10 12.32 6.23
N GLN A 78 23.28 12.93 6.33
CA GLN A 78 24.29 12.97 5.29
C GLN A 78 25.57 12.33 5.80
N PHE A 79 26.16 11.37 5.10
CA PHE A 79 27.42 10.75 5.52
C PHE A 79 28.63 11.16 4.68
N ALA A 80 28.42 11.81 3.54
CA ALA A 80 29.42 12.45 2.71
C ALA A 80 28.79 13.69 2.05
N PRO A 81 29.55 14.67 1.55
CA PRO A 81 29.01 15.89 0.96
C PRO A 81 28.03 15.65 -0.20
N ASP A 82 28.17 14.54 -0.91
CA ASP A 82 27.33 14.11 -2.04
C ASP A 82 26.47 12.90 -1.71
N ARG A 83 26.21 12.60 -0.45
CA ARG A 83 25.45 11.43 0.04
C ARG A 83 24.39 11.84 1.06
N ASN A 84 23.28 12.38 0.55
CA ASN A 84 22.12 12.78 1.33
C ASN A 84 21.15 11.60 1.41
N VAL A 85 21.11 10.92 2.55
CA VAL A 85 20.38 9.66 2.73
C VAL A 85 18.90 9.91 2.96
N THR A 86 18.06 9.30 2.14
CA THR A 86 16.59 9.37 2.23
C THR A 86 15.92 8.06 2.63
N LEU A 87 16.61 6.94 2.39
CA LEU A 87 16.18 5.61 2.80
C LEU A 87 17.40 4.84 3.30
N ASP A 88 17.29 4.19 4.47
CA ASP A 88 18.31 3.29 5.01
C ASP A 88 17.62 2.21 5.84
N VAL A 89 17.61 0.97 5.36
CA VAL A 89 16.81 -0.12 5.91
C VAL A 89 17.58 -1.44 5.93
N GLU A 90 17.29 -2.26 6.94
CA GLU A 90 17.74 -3.65 7.01
C GLU A 90 16.82 -4.57 6.20
N GLY A 91 17.39 -5.60 5.60
CA GLY A 91 16.69 -6.60 4.79
C GLY A 91 16.33 -7.89 5.55
N PRO A 92 15.91 -8.93 4.81
CA PRO A 92 15.66 -8.91 3.37
C PRO A 92 14.43 -8.10 2.98
N GLY A 93 14.46 -7.56 1.75
CA GLY A 93 13.35 -6.79 1.22
C GLY A 93 13.42 -6.58 -0.29
N ILE A 94 12.38 -5.95 -0.83
CA ILE A 94 12.31 -5.56 -2.24
C ILE A 94 11.74 -4.13 -2.32
N LEU A 95 12.48 -3.24 -2.96
CA LEU A 95 11.98 -1.94 -3.39
C LEU A 95 11.17 -2.16 -4.66
N TYR A 96 9.91 -1.69 -4.67
CA TYR A 96 9.01 -1.90 -5.80
C TYR A 96 8.67 -0.63 -6.57
N PHE A 97 8.85 0.51 -5.94
CA PHE A 97 8.56 1.77 -6.59
C PHE A 97 9.46 2.87 -6.08
N VAL A 98 9.90 3.73 -6.99
CA VAL A 98 10.54 5.00 -6.71
C VAL A 98 9.93 6.10 -7.55
N ARG A 99 9.82 7.27 -6.95
CA ARG A 99 9.51 8.52 -7.61
C ARG A 99 10.55 9.56 -7.20
N TYR A 100 11.08 10.27 -8.15
CA TYR A 100 11.98 11.40 -7.94
C TYR A 100 11.42 12.63 -8.63
N ASN A 101 11.64 13.78 -8.05
CA ASN A 101 11.42 15.02 -8.76
C ASN A 101 12.54 15.22 -9.79
N HIS A 102 12.20 15.62 -10.99
CA HIS A 102 13.15 15.81 -12.07
C HIS A 102 14.20 16.91 -11.84
N TRP A 103 13.95 17.85 -10.88
CA TRP A 103 14.88 18.93 -10.56
C TRP A 103 16.20 18.44 -9.98
N HIS A 104 16.22 17.32 -9.39
CA HIS A 104 17.32 16.86 -8.64
C HIS A 104 17.40 15.47 -8.32
N GLY A 105 18.38 15.20 -7.55
CA GLY A 105 18.71 13.97 -6.97
C GLY A 105 19.72 13.18 -7.80
N SER A 106 19.58 13.06 -9.11
CA SER A 106 20.57 12.38 -9.96
C SER A 106 21.98 13.00 -9.85
N PRO A 107 23.06 12.20 -9.68
CA PRO A 107 23.06 10.76 -9.48
C PRO A 107 22.44 10.30 -8.18
N TRP A 108 21.68 9.18 -8.26
CA TRP A 108 21.17 8.45 -7.09
C TRP A 108 22.08 7.28 -6.79
N HIS A 109 22.35 7.06 -5.51
CA HIS A 109 23.18 5.98 -5.03
C HIS A 109 22.30 4.91 -4.40
N TYR A 110 22.28 3.72 -5.01
CA TYR A 110 21.62 2.52 -4.51
C TYR A 110 22.68 1.62 -3.89
N GLU A 111 22.94 1.79 -2.60
CA GLU A 111 23.85 0.92 -1.87
C GLU A 111 23.12 -0.32 -1.40
N ILE A 112 23.32 -1.42 -2.12
CA ILE A 112 22.67 -2.70 -1.89
C ILE A 112 23.69 -3.67 -1.32
N ASP A 113 23.45 -4.15 -0.11
CA ASP A 113 24.33 -5.12 0.59
C ASP A 113 25.82 -4.68 0.61
N GLY A 114 26.07 -3.38 0.70
CA GLY A 114 27.39 -2.76 0.72
C GLY A 114 28.00 -2.46 -0.65
N THR A 115 27.28 -2.69 -1.75
CA THR A 115 27.70 -2.31 -3.10
C THR A 115 26.92 -1.10 -3.59
N ASP A 116 27.62 -0.03 -3.98
CA ASP A 116 27.00 1.17 -4.53
C ASP A 116 26.74 1.03 -6.04
N HIS A 117 25.50 1.18 -6.44
CA HIS A 117 25.05 1.21 -7.82
C HIS A 117 24.56 2.62 -8.15
N ILE A 118 25.22 3.28 -9.12
CA ILE A 118 24.87 4.63 -9.52
C ILE A 118 23.77 4.58 -10.57
N VAL A 119 22.65 5.24 -10.28
CA VAL A 119 21.52 5.44 -11.19
C VAL A 119 21.44 6.92 -11.53
N GLN A 120 21.20 7.24 -12.79
CA GLN A 120 21.13 8.63 -13.27
C GLN A 120 19.93 8.79 -14.22
N GLU A 121 19.60 10.03 -14.49
CA GLU A 121 18.69 10.45 -15.52
C GLU A 121 19.46 11.37 -16.51
N THR A 122 19.20 11.26 -17.81
CA THR A 122 20.02 11.94 -18.84
C THR A 122 19.81 13.45 -18.93
N SER A 123 18.73 13.96 -18.35
CA SER A 123 18.50 15.38 -18.28
C SER A 123 18.84 15.89 -16.87
N THR A 124 19.44 17.03 -16.80
CA THR A 124 19.58 17.76 -15.53
C THR A 124 18.42 18.74 -15.47
N ALA A 125 17.29 18.26 -15.23
CA ALA A 125 16.04 18.91 -15.45
C ALA A 125 15.94 20.36 -15.02
N ASP A 126 15.65 21.18 -15.98
CA ASP A 126 14.99 22.46 -15.81
C ASP A 126 13.55 22.27 -16.33
N PRO A 127 12.49 22.34 -15.50
CA PRO A 127 11.12 22.16 -15.95
C PRO A 127 10.67 23.22 -16.95
N LEU A 128 11.32 24.36 -16.96
CA LEU A 128 11.07 25.40 -17.93
C LEU A 128 11.65 25.06 -19.32
N HIS A 129 12.63 24.15 -19.38
CA HIS A 129 13.30 23.72 -20.60
C HIS A 129 13.40 22.20 -20.68
N PRO A 130 12.27 21.50 -20.88
CA PRO A 130 12.20 20.05 -20.91
C PRO A 130 13.13 19.44 -21.99
N VAL A 131 13.88 18.42 -21.59
CA VAL A 131 14.67 17.61 -22.51
C VAL A 131 13.79 16.52 -23.12
N GLU A 132 13.54 16.58 -24.41
CA GLU A 132 12.83 15.52 -25.11
C GLU A 132 13.62 14.21 -25.03
N ASN A 133 12.90 13.09 -24.80
CA ASN A 133 13.46 11.75 -24.80
C ASN A 133 14.52 11.47 -23.73
N SER A 134 14.39 12.08 -22.55
CA SER A 134 15.24 11.73 -21.42
C SER A 134 15.08 10.25 -21.04
N THR A 135 16.11 9.65 -20.46
CA THR A 135 16.14 8.22 -20.09
C THR A 135 16.91 8.02 -18.79
N PHE A 136 16.56 6.97 -18.05
CA PHE A 136 17.42 6.47 -16.98
C PHE A 136 18.75 5.92 -17.52
N LEU A 137 19.78 5.94 -16.70
CA LEU A 137 21.07 5.31 -16.92
C LEU A 137 21.42 4.41 -15.70
N PRO A 138 21.81 3.13 -15.93
CA PRO A 138 21.90 2.43 -17.22
C PRO A 138 20.53 2.21 -17.88
N ARG A 139 20.44 2.51 -19.18
CA ARG A 139 19.15 2.48 -19.91
C ARG A 139 18.46 1.13 -19.90
N ASP A 140 19.21 0.06 -20.10
CA ASP A 140 18.66 -1.29 -20.24
C ASP A 140 18.06 -1.82 -18.93
N LEU A 141 18.46 -1.26 -17.78
CA LEU A 141 17.96 -1.65 -16.47
C LEU A 141 16.62 -0.99 -16.12
N PHE A 142 16.30 0.13 -16.78
CA PHE A 142 15.10 0.91 -16.52
C PHE A 142 14.27 1.13 -17.81
N PRO A 143 13.83 0.06 -18.49
CA PRO A 143 13.08 0.18 -19.73
C PRO A 143 11.61 0.54 -19.50
N LYS A 144 11.00 1.24 -20.47
CA LYS A 144 9.54 1.30 -20.58
C LYS A 144 8.99 -0.11 -20.83
N PRO A 145 7.80 -0.45 -20.32
CA PRO A 145 6.84 0.39 -19.62
C PRO A 145 6.92 0.31 -18.08
N LEU A 146 8.05 -0.04 -17.48
CA LEU A 146 8.26 -0.09 -16.04
C LEU A 146 9.05 1.11 -15.50
N ALA A 147 9.65 1.94 -16.34
CA ALA A 147 10.27 3.18 -15.94
C ALA A 147 9.97 4.30 -16.95
N PHE A 148 9.77 5.50 -16.44
CA PHE A 148 9.42 6.69 -17.18
C PHE A 148 10.17 7.88 -16.59
N THR A 149 10.66 8.76 -17.45
CA THR A 149 11.28 9.99 -17.01
C THR A 149 10.29 11.15 -17.10
N TRP A 150 10.68 12.29 -16.56
CA TRP A 150 9.84 13.48 -16.55
C TRP A 150 9.42 13.98 -17.95
N SER A 151 10.13 13.63 -19.01
CA SER A 151 9.69 13.91 -20.36
C SER A 151 8.38 13.20 -20.75
N ASP A 152 8.07 12.08 -20.09
CA ASP A 152 6.80 11.36 -20.23
C ASP A 152 5.75 11.80 -19.20
N THR A 153 6.19 12.03 -17.96
CA THR A 153 5.32 12.23 -16.77
C THR A 153 4.97 13.67 -16.49
N LYS A 154 5.72 14.60 -17.11
CA LYS A 154 5.57 16.04 -16.86
C LYS A 154 5.92 16.41 -15.41
N GLY A 155 7.10 16.03 -14.97
CA GLY A 155 7.66 16.49 -13.71
C GLY A 155 8.27 15.44 -12.78
N ALA A 156 8.14 14.15 -13.10
CA ALA A 156 8.68 13.08 -12.25
C ALA A 156 9.45 12.02 -13.03
N ASP A 157 10.46 11.45 -12.39
CA ASP A 157 11.12 10.22 -12.81
C ASP A 157 10.52 9.06 -11.98
N LEU A 158 9.96 8.07 -12.65
CA LEU A 158 9.23 6.95 -12.04
C LEU A 158 9.88 5.63 -12.41
N SER A 159 10.02 4.72 -11.45
CA SER A 159 10.44 3.34 -11.71
C SER A 159 9.63 2.35 -10.88
N TRP A 160 9.07 1.36 -11.56
CA TRP A 160 8.41 0.16 -11.02
C TRP A 160 9.29 -1.09 -11.15
N ILE A 161 10.59 -0.92 -11.34
CA ILE A 161 11.55 -2.03 -11.43
C ILE A 161 11.79 -2.59 -10.02
N PRO A 162 11.50 -3.90 -9.78
CA PRO A 162 11.78 -4.49 -8.47
C PRO A 162 13.28 -4.60 -8.20
N ILE A 163 13.73 -4.04 -7.09
CA ILE A 163 15.13 -4.07 -6.65
C ILE A 163 15.21 -4.81 -5.32
N GLY A 164 15.72 -6.04 -5.35
CA GLY A 164 15.90 -6.87 -4.17
C GLY A 164 17.16 -6.52 -3.39
N PHE A 165 17.11 -6.74 -2.05
CA PHE A 165 18.28 -6.66 -1.16
C PHE A 165 18.16 -7.75 -0.08
N GLU A 166 19.27 -8.43 0.18
CA GLU A 166 19.28 -9.53 1.15
C GLU A 166 19.60 -9.06 2.58
N LYS A 167 20.44 -8.03 2.72
CA LYS A 167 20.91 -7.54 4.02
C LYS A 167 20.54 -6.09 4.28
N THR A 168 20.90 -5.19 3.38
CA THR A 168 20.71 -3.73 3.58
C THR A 168 20.41 -3.03 2.28
N PHE A 169 19.64 -1.96 2.36
CA PHE A 169 19.46 -1.03 1.26
C PHE A 169 19.51 0.39 1.78
N ARG A 170 20.43 1.18 1.22
CA ARG A 170 20.53 2.62 1.49
C ARG A 170 20.44 3.39 0.19
N MET A 171 19.61 4.44 0.18
CA MET A 171 19.46 5.34 -0.95
C MET A 171 19.91 6.74 -0.58
N ALA A 172 20.74 7.33 -1.40
CA ALA A 172 21.23 8.68 -1.23
C ALA A 172 21.19 9.48 -2.54
N TYR A 173 20.95 10.75 -2.42
CA TYR A 173 21.04 11.73 -3.50
C TYR A 173 22.39 12.44 -3.49
N SER A 174 22.94 12.66 -4.67
CA SER A 174 24.13 13.51 -4.82
C SER A 174 23.80 14.99 -4.94
N ARG A 175 22.67 15.34 -5.53
CA ARG A 175 22.15 16.70 -5.63
C ARG A 175 21.02 16.92 -4.64
N THR A 176 20.94 18.12 -4.10
CA THR A 176 20.07 18.43 -2.96
C THR A 176 19.02 19.50 -3.24
N PHE A 177 19.12 20.20 -4.37
CA PHE A 177 18.15 21.23 -4.70
C PHE A 177 16.82 20.61 -5.12
N TYR A 178 15.75 20.65 -4.33
CA TYR A 178 14.48 19.95 -4.46
C TYR A 178 14.62 18.42 -4.60
N GLY A 179 15.33 17.76 -3.72
CA GLY A 179 15.51 16.30 -3.69
C GLY A 179 14.26 15.53 -3.28
N THR A 180 13.09 15.91 -3.78
CA THR A 180 11.81 15.30 -3.43
C THR A 180 11.69 13.89 -3.99
N GLY A 181 11.32 12.95 -3.15
CA GLY A 181 11.11 11.59 -3.59
C GLY A 181 10.33 10.75 -2.59
N TYR A 182 9.73 9.65 -3.08
CA TYR A 182 9.19 8.62 -2.21
C TYR A 182 9.43 7.21 -2.77
N TYR A 183 9.51 6.24 -1.86
CA TYR A 183 10.02 4.89 -2.13
C TYR A 183 9.15 3.87 -1.42
N ILE A 184 8.54 2.94 -2.19
CA ILE A 184 7.71 1.86 -1.64
C ILE A 184 8.52 0.57 -1.65
N TYR A 185 8.70 -0.05 -0.47
CA TYR A 185 9.39 -1.31 -0.32
C TYR A 185 8.64 -2.28 0.59
N HIS A 186 8.86 -3.56 0.34
CA HIS A 186 8.29 -4.64 1.14
C HIS A 186 9.34 -5.33 1.98
N ARG A 187 8.93 -5.71 3.18
CA ARG A 187 9.65 -6.66 4.05
C ARG A 187 8.80 -7.88 4.30
N PHE A 188 9.42 -8.97 4.67
CA PHE A 188 8.80 -10.27 4.77
C PHE A 188 9.16 -10.93 6.10
N VAL A 189 8.19 -11.59 6.74
CA VAL A 189 8.48 -12.50 7.84
C VAL A 189 9.31 -13.66 7.27
N ASP A 190 10.47 -13.94 7.85
CA ASP A 190 11.26 -15.08 7.44
C ASP A 190 10.49 -16.40 7.66
N GLY A 191 10.53 -17.27 6.64
CA GLY A 191 9.69 -18.46 6.54
C GLY A 191 8.36 -18.24 5.78
N THR A 192 8.07 -17.03 5.31
CA THR A 192 6.96 -16.77 4.38
C THR A 192 7.22 -17.45 3.03
N LYS A 193 6.23 -18.15 2.51
CA LYS A 193 6.34 -18.86 1.22
C LYS A 193 6.25 -17.88 0.06
N LEU A 194 7.38 -17.50 -0.50
CA LEU A 194 7.51 -16.61 -1.64
C LEU A 194 7.61 -17.39 -2.96
N SER A 195 7.24 -16.77 -4.08
CA SER A 195 7.33 -17.38 -5.43
C SER A 195 8.77 -17.67 -5.84
N ARG A 196 9.72 -16.90 -5.31
CA ARG A 196 11.17 -17.08 -5.45
C ARG A 196 11.89 -16.54 -4.21
N PRO A 197 13.14 -16.97 -3.95
CA PRO A 197 13.99 -16.32 -2.94
C PRO A 197 14.22 -14.86 -3.30
N ILE A 198 14.37 -14.02 -2.27
CA ILE A 198 14.84 -12.64 -2.45
C ILE A 198 16.34 -12.72 -2.73
N GLN A 199 16.77 -12.00 -3.76
CA GLN A 199 18.16 -11.90 -4.17
C GLN A 199 18.53 -10.43 -4.32
N SER A 200 19.76 -10.10 -3.96
CA SER A 200 20.30 -8.76 -4.16
C SER A 200 20.32 -8.38 -5.64
N TRP A 201 19.87 -7.19 -5.95
CA TRP A 201 19.94 -6.66 -7.31
C TRP A 201 21.40 -6.49 -7.75
N ASP A 202 21.73 -7.01 -8.90
CA ASP A 202 23.12 -7.04 -9.40
C ASP A 202 23.53 -5.79 -10.19
N GLY A 203 22.58 -4.88 -10.46
CA GLY A 203 22.80 -3.68 -11.25
C GLY A 203 23.21 -3.96 -12.72
N ARG A 204 22.89 -5.15 -13.27
CA ARG A 204 23.30 -5.58 -14.60
C ARG A 204 22.23 -6.32 -15.38
N THR A 205 21.37 -7.07 -14.69
CA THR A 205 20.33 -7.89 -15.32
C THR A 205 19.09 -7.05 -15.60
N PRO A 206 18.72 -6.82 -16.87
CA PRO A 206 17.50 -6.08 -17.21
C PRO A 206 16.23 -6.86 -16.82
N PRO A 207 15.10 -6.17 -16.66
CA PRO A 207 13.80 -6.83 -16.51
C PRO A 207 13.51 -7.74 -17.71
N SER A 208 12.90 -8.91 -17.44
CA SER A 208 12.63 -9.85 -18.51
C SER A 208 11.52 -9.36 -19.46
N SER A 209 11.69 -9.65 -20.77
CA SER A 209 10.83 -9.17 -21.84
C SER A 209 9.36 -9.59 -21.69
N ASP A 210 9.08 -10.76 -21.14
CA ASP A 210 7.70 -11.23 -20.92
C ASP A 210 6.89 -10.33 -19.98
N VAL A 211 7.55 -9.71 -18.97
CA VAL A 211 6.92 -8.72 -18.09
C VAL A 211 6.75 -7.39 -18.82
N LEU A 212 7.76 -6.94 -19.57
CA LEU A 212 7.65 -5.73 -20.37
C LEU A 212 6.53 -5.84 -21.41
N ASP A 213 6.44 -6.97 -22.11
CA ASP A 213 5.37 -7.28 -23.07
C ASP A 213 3.98 -7.34 -22.39
N LEU A 214 3.91 -7.86 -21.15
CA LEU A 214 2.67 -7.89 -20.39
C LEU A 214 2.19 -6.48 -20.04
N ILE A 215 3.06 -5.65 -19.49
CA ILE A 215 2.67 -4.30 -19.04
C ILE A 215 2.47 -3.36 -20.23
N SER A 216 3.12 -3.58 -21.37
CA SER A 216 2.87 -2.84 -22.61
C SER A 216 1.44 -2.99 -23.15
N LYS A 217 0.70 -4.03 -22.70
CA LYS A 217 -0.72 -4.22 -23.00
C LYS A 217 -1.66 -3.30 -22.22
N ALA A 218 -1.15 -2.41 -21.39
CA ALA A 218 -1.98 -1.39 -20.73
C ALA A 218 -2.87 -0.65 -21.77
N GLY A 219 -4.15 -0.48 -21.43
CA GLY A 219 -5.14 0.08 -22.37
C GLY A 219 -5.80 -0.94 -23.30
N THR A 220 -5.44 -2.21 -23.22
CA THR A 220 -6.05 -3.29 -24.02
C THR A 220 -6.71 -4.33 -23.11
N ASP A 221 -7.43 -5.27 -23.70
CA ASP A 221 -8.03 -6.41 -22.96
C ASP A 221 -6.94 -7.38 -22.51
N ILE A 222 -6.67 -7.39 -21.21
CA ILE A 222 -5.68 -8.27 -20.55
C ILE A 222 -6.32 -9.48 -19.85
N ALA A 223 -7.65 -9.55 -19.79
CA ALA A 223 -8.34 -10.63 -19.12
C ALA A 223 -8.30 -11.94 -19.94
N PRO A 224 -8.35 -13.11 -19.29
CA PRO A 224 -8.46 -14.38 -19.99
C PRO A 224 -9.68 -14.40 -20.92
N ALA A 225 -9.51 -14.89 -22.14
CA ALA A 225 -10.58 -14.92 -23.14
C ALA A 225 -11.74 -15.85 -22.72
N ALA A 226 -12.94 -15.59 -23.24
CA ALA A 226 -14.07 -16.49 -23.11
C ALA A 226 -13.71 -17.88 -23.67
N GLY A 227 -14.11 -18.94 -22.95
CA GLY A 227 -13.71 -20.33 -23.25
C GLY A 227 -12.39 -20.78 -22.61
N GLN A 228 -11.47 -19.87 -22.32
CA GLN A 228 -10.20 -20.16 -21.64
C GLN A 228 -10.45 -20.45 -20.14
N SER A 229 -9.87 -21.50 -19.58
CA SER A 229 -9.92 -21.81 -18.13
C SER A 229 -11.34 -21.82 -17.50
N GLY A 230 -12.39 -22.10 -18.28
CA GLY A 230 -13.78 -22.07 -17.82
C GLY A 230 -14.40 -20.66 -17.79
N MET A 231 -13.76 -19.67 -18.40
CA MET A 231 -14.31 -18.31 -18.53
C MET A 231 -15.54 -18.30 -19.42
N ARG A 232 -16.56 -17.55 -18.98
CA ARG A 232 -17.80 -17.27 -19.72
C ARG A 232 -17.95 -15.77 -19.87
N GLN A 233 -18.74 -15.35 -20.86
CA GLN A 233 -19.05 -13.94 -21.09
C GLN A 233 -20.56 -13.76 -21.21
N ASN A 234 -21.10 -12.78 -20.50
CA ASN A 234 -22.45 -12.25 -20.70
C ASN A 234 -22.33 -10.83 -21.22
N HIS A 235 -23.23 -10.44 -22.07
CA HIS A 235 -23.32 -9.09 -22.61
C HIS A 235 -24.78 -8.71 -22.83
N GLY A 236 -25.05 -7.44 -22.94
CA GLY A 236 -26.39 -6.92 -23.20
C GLY A 236 -26.41 -5.41 -23.42
N LYS A 237 -27.60 -4.91 -23.60
CA LYS A 237 -27.89 -3.47 -23.68
C LYS A 237 -28.86 -3.07 -22.59
N LEU A 238 -28.78 -1.84 -22.11
CA LEU A 238 -29.75 -1.29 -21.18
C LEU A 238 -29.97 0.20 -21.43
N ALA A 239 -31.15 0.67 -21.05
CA ALA A 239 -31.44 2.08 -20.82
C ALA A 239 -31.46 2.32 -19.30
N LEU A 240 -30.95 3.47 -18.90
CA LEU A 240 -30.85 3.88 -17.50
C LEU A 240 -31.66 5.19 -17.31
N PRO A 241 -32.97 5.09 -17.00
CA PRO A 241 -33.81 6.25 -16.79
C PRO A 241 -33.32 7.07 -15.58
N ARG A 242 -33.58 8.37 -15.62
CA ARG A 242 -33.23 9.30 -14.54
C ARG A 242 -33.68 8.81 -13.18
N SER A 243 -32.81 8.94 -12.19
CA SER A 243 -33.07 8.55 -10.79
C SER A 243 -33.46 7.08 -10.57
N GLN A 244 -33.34 6.21 -11.57
CA GLN A 244 -33.63 4.79 -11.43
C GLN A 244 -32.36 3.95 -11.38
N SER A 245 -32.44 2.80 -10.73
CA SER A 245 -31.39 1.78 -10.77
C SER A 245 -31.76 0.63 -11.72
N ARG A 246 -30.76 0.08 -12.39
CA ARG A 246 -30.88 -1.09 -13.27
C ARG A 246 -29.84 -2.14 -12.90
N VAL A 247 -30.30 -3.37 -12.77
CA VAL A 247 -29.39 -4.54 -12.64
C VAL A 247 -28.74 -4.78 -13.99
N VAL A 248 -27.43 -4.71 -14.03
CA VAL A 248 -26.60 -5.03 -15.20
C VAL A 248 -26.43 -6.54 -15.30
N TRP A 249 -26.00 -7.15 -14.19
CA TRP A 249 -25.69 -8.56 -14.16
C TRP A 249 -25.80 -9.12 -12.73
N THR A 250 -26.17 -10.39 -12.63
CA THR A 250 -26.21 -11.10 -11.35
C THR A 250 -25.84 -12.57 -11.53
N ARG A 251 -25.28 -13.15 -10.50
CA ARG A 251 -24.95 -14.57 -10.41
C ARG A 251 -25.03 -15.05 -8.98
N SER A 252 -25.48 -16.30 -8.79
CA SER A 252 -25.57 -16.94 -7.48
C SER A 252 -25.24 -18.44 -7.56
N GLY A 253 -25.03 -19.07 -6.40
CA GLY A 253 -25.00 -20.53 -6.22
C GLY A 253 -23.60 -21.16 -6.21
N SER A 254 -22.53 -20.49 -6.61
CA SER A 254 -21.17 -21.06 -6.56
C SER A 254 -20.11 -19.97 -6.55
N PRO A 255 -18.91 -20.22 -5.93
CA PRO A 255 -17.80 -19.31 -5.99
C PRO A 255 -17.39 -18.99 -7.42
N GLY A 256 -17.10 -17.73 -7.66
CA GLY A 256 -16.69 -17.23 -8.98
C GLY A 256 -15.76 -16.03 -8.88
N ILE A 257 -15.23 -15.65 -10.04
CA ILE A 257 -14.38 -14.49 -10.19
C ILE A 257 -14.73 -13.76 -11.48
N ILE A 258 -15.01 -12.45 -11.39
CA ILE A 258 -15.13 -11.59 -12.57
C ILE A 258 -13.74 -11.18 -12.98
N ARG A 259 -13.43 -11.22 -14.27
CA ARG A 259 -12.11 -10.88 -14.82
C ARG A 259 -12.13 -9.70 -15.80
N ALA A 260 -13.32 -9.34 -16.28
CA ALA A 260 -13.55 -8.10 -17.01
C ALA A 260 -14.97 -7.59 -16.78
N LEU A 261 -15.10 -6.30 -16.56
CA LEU A 261 -16.35 -5.54 -16.60
C LEU A 261 -16.18 -4.40 -17.58
N GLU A 262 -17.07 -4.33 -18.56
CA GLU A 262 -16.94 -3.37 -19.66
C GLU A 262 -18.29 -2.68 -19.90
N PHE A 263 -18.23 -1.38 -20.16
CA PHE A 263 -19.33 -0.55 -20.64
C PHE A 263 -18.93 0.16 -21.91
N SER A 264 -19.90 0.37 -22.79
CA SER A 264 -19.76 1.23 -23.95
C SER A 264 -21.00 2.11 -24.06
N ILE A 265 -20.80 3.42 -24.17
CA ILE A 265 -21.85 4.43 -24.13
C ILE A 265 -21.71 5.38 -25.33
N PRO A 266 -22.80 5.96 -25.85
CA PRO A 266 -22.71 7.04 -26.83
C PRO A 266 -21.85 8.19 -26.32
N ARG A 267 -21.02 8.77 -27.19
CA ARG A 267 -20.06 9.82 -26.81
C ARG A 267 -20.74 11.10 -26.33
N ASP A 268 -21.89 11.44 -26.84
CA ASP A 268 -22.69 12.59 -26.44
C ASP A 268 -23.33 12.43 -25.05
N GLN A 269 -23.41 11.19 -24.52
CA GLN A 269 -23.90 10.91 -23.18
C GLN A 269 -22.77 10.75 -22.14
N ALA A 270 -21.50 10.89 -22.54
CA ALA A 270 -20.35 10.62 -21.69
C ALA A 270 -20.35 11.44 -20.38
N LEU A 271 -20.56 12.75 -20.48
CA LEU A 271 -20.55 13.64 -19.31
C LEU A 271 -21.66 13.29 -18.31
N ALA A 272 -22.85 12.94 -18.78
CA ALA A 272 -23.94 12.50 -17.91
C ALA A 272 -23.64 11.13 -17.28
N PHE A 273 -23.09 10.18 -18.05
CA PHE A 273 -22.70 8.88 -17.54
C PHE A 273 -21.56 8.96 -16.50
N SER A 274 -20.69 9.97 -16.55
CA SER A 274 -19.66 10.20 -15.53
C SER A 274 -20.25 10.18 -14.11
N ARG A 275 -21.42 10.74 -13.93
CA ARG A 275 -22.11 10.92 -12.65
C ARG A 275 -23.02 9.75 -12.28
N ALA A 276 -23.29 8.82 -13.22
CA ALA A 276 -24.02 7.59 -12.89
C ALA A 276 -23.25 6.77 -11.88
N ARG A 277 -23.93 6.07 -10.97
CA ARG A 277 -23.25 5.30 -9.92
C ARG A 277 -23.18 3.83 -10.27
N LEU A 278 -21.98 3.30 -10.21
CA LEU A 278 -21.71 1.87 -10.31
C LEU A 278 -21.79 1.25 -8.92
N ARG A 279 -22.62 0.22 -8.76
CA ARG A 279 -22.78 -0.54 -7.51
C ARG A 279 -22.45 -1.99 -7.73
N MET A 280 -21.67 -2.58 -6.80
CA MET A 280 -21.40 -4.00 -6.79
C MET A 280 -21.53 -4.56 -5.38
N THR A 281 -22.30 -5.64 -5.27
CA THR A 281 -22.56 -6.32 -4.00
C THR A 281 -22.10 -7.77 -4.11
N TRP A 282 -21.27 -8.19 -3.16
CA TRP A 282 -20.77 -9.56 -3.04
C TRP A 282 -21.52 -10.31 -1.95
N ASP A 283 -21.90 -11.57 -2.26
CA ASP A 283 -22.44 -12.55 -1.31
C ASP A 283 -23.63 -12.03 -0.49
N ASP A 284 -24.52 -11.29 -1.16
CA ASP A 284 -25.74 -10.71 -0.59
C ASP A 284 -25.49 -9.85 0.68
N ARG A 285 -24.31 -9.23 0.77
CA ARG A 285 -23.98 -8.33 1.86
C ARG A 285 -24.96 -7.16 1.90
N PRO A 286 -25.29 -6.62 3.11
CA PRO A 286 -26.33 -5.59 3.25
C PRO A 286 -25.95 -4.24 2.62
N GLN A 287 -24.65 -3.99 2.43
CA GLN A 287 -24.14 -2.80 1.77
C GLN A 287 -23.30 -3.20 0.55
N PRO A 288 -23.32 -2.43 -0.53
CA PRO A 288 -22.44 -2.66 -1.65
C PRO A 288 -20.98 -2.43 -1.27
N SER A 289 -20.09 -3.30 -1.74
CA SER A 289 -18.65 -3.13 -1.58
C SER A 289 -18.06 -2.08 -2.53
N ILE A 290 -18.82 -1.72 -3.56
CA ILE A 290 -18.53 -0.65 -4.52
C ILE A 290 -19.81 0.16 -4.70
N ASP A 291 -19.74 1.46 -4.43
CA ASP A 291 -20.78 2.45 -4.77
C ASP A 291 -20.09 3.78 -5.08
N ALA A 292 -19.75 4.03 -6.34
CA ALA A 292 -18.95 5.16 -6.76
C ALA A 292 -19.45 5.77 -8.07
N PRO A 293 -19.18 7.05 -8.36
CA PRO A 293 -19.36 7.62 -9.69
C PRO A 293 -18.62 6.78 -10.74
N ALA A 294 -19.28 6.50 -11.86
CA ALA A 294 -18.76 5.58 -12.85
C ALA A 294 -17.38 6.01 -13.38
N SER A 295 -17.24 7.29 -13.80
CA SER A 295 -15.97 7.78 -14.31
C SER A 295 -14.84 7.67 -13.30
N LEU A 296 -15.11 8.05 -12.05
CA LEU A 296 -14.12 8.02 -10.98
C LEU A 296 -13.70 6.58 -10.64
N PHE A 297 -14.65 5.62 -10.68
CA PHE A 297 -14.33 4.19 -10.56
C PHE A 297 -13.41 3.69 -11.68
N PHE A 298 -13.52 4.22 -12.90
CA PHE A 298 -12.64 3.83 -14.02
C PHE A 298 -11.37 4.67 -14.14
N GLY A 299 -11.08 5.55 -13.18
CA GLY A 299 -9.80 6.26 -13.07
C GLY A 299 -9.79 7.70 -13.57
N ALA A 300 -10.93 8.26 -13.95
CA ALA A 300 -11.05 9.67 -14.31
C ALA A 300 -12.19 10.35 -13.53
N GLY A 301 -11.96 11.53 -13.01
CA GLY A 301 -12.98 12.28 -12.28
C GLY A 301 -14.21 12.57 -13.11
N ILE A 302 -14.02 12.85 -14.38
CA ILE A 302 -15.08 13.15 -15.35
C ILE A 302 -14.70 12.60 -16.73
N LEU A 303 -15.69 12.31 -17.57
CA LEU A 303 -15.47 11.88 -18.97
C LEU A 303 -15.41 13.08 -19.94
N TYR A 304 -14.64 14.10 -19.58
CA TYR A 304 -14.37 15.24 -20.43
C TYR A 304 -13.04 15.04 -21.17
N ASN A 305 -13.08 14.97 -22.49
CA ASN A 305 -11.90 14.71 -23.33
C ASN A 305 -11.50 15.99 -24.07
N ARG A 306 -10.82 16.90 -23.36
CA ARG A 306 -10.40 18.22 -23.84
C ARG A 306 -9.68 18.19 -25.19
N ASP A 307 -8.78 17.26 -25.34
CA ASP A 307 -7.84 17.20 -26.46
C ASP A 307 -8.20 16.13 -27.50
N ASN A 308 -9.41 15.58 -27.40
CA ASN A 308 -9.90 14.51 -28.29
C ASN A 308 -8.94 13.33 -28.41
N ARG A 309 -8.31 12.93 -27.30
CA ARG A 309 -7.40 11.79 -27.24
C ARG A 309 -8.14 10.47 -27.40
N GLU A 310 -7.48 9.47 -27.93
CA GLU A 310 -8.01 8.10 -27.96
C GLU A 310 -8.22 7.55 -26.54
N TYR A 311 -7.28 7.84 -25.62
CA TYR A 311 -7.37 7.39 -24.23
C TYR A 311 -7.41 8.57 -23.26
N LEU A 312 -8.37 8.57 -22.33
CA LEU A 312 -8.26 9.31 -21.07
C LEU A 312 -7.45 8.49 -20.06
N VAL A 313 -7.80 7.21 -19.89
CA VAL A 313 -7.10 6.29 -19.00
C VAL A 313 -6.59 5.10 -19.81
N LYS A 314 -5.27 4.96 -19.89
CA LYS A 314 -4.56 3.83 -20.52
C LYS A 314 -3.76 3.08 -19.47
N SER A 315 -4.42 2.69 -18.37
CA SER A 315 -3.75 1.96 -17.30
C SER A 315 -3.81 0.45 -17.52
N PHE A 316 -3.06 -0.29 -16.70
CA PHE A 316 -3.05 -1.75 -16.76
C PHE A 316 -4.40 -2.35 -16.30
N PRO A 317 -5.00 -1.93 -15.13
CA PRO A 317 -6.26 -2.50 -14.69
C PRO A 317 -7.51 -1.80 -15.19
N MET A 318 -7.42 -0.53 -15.59
CA MET A 318 -8.57 0.31 -15.95
C MET A 318 -8.33 1.01 -17.28
N VAL A 319 -9.37 1.11 -18.10
CA VAL A 319 -9.30 1.74 -19.41
C VAL A 319 -10.50 2.65 -19.63
N ILE A 320 -10.25 3.87 -20.12
CA ILE A 320 -11.27 4.75 -20.72
C ILE A 320 -10.75 5.14 -22.09
N ARG A 321 -11.40 4.61 -23.14
CA ARG A 321 -11.04 4.80 -24.53
C ARG A 321 -12.19 5.41 -25.34
N TYR A 322 -11.87 6.37 -26.17
CA TYR A 322 -12.79 7.02 -27.11
C TYR A 322 -12.58 6.52 -28.51
N ASP A 323 -13.64 6.21 -29.21
CA ASP A 323 -13.66 6.13 -30.67
C ASP A 323 -14.51 7.28 -31.25
N ALA A 324 -14.86 7.22 -32.53
CA ALA A 324 -15.60 8.30 -33.21
C ALA A 324 -17.00 8.55 -32.60
N THR A 325 -17.66 7.52 -32.07
CA THR A 325 -19.07 7.53 -31.67
C THR A 325 -19.31 7.17 -30.22
N ARG A 326 -18.38 6.45 -29.59
CA ARG A 326 -18.59 5.85 -28.27
C ARG A 326 -17.41 6.06 -27.32
N VAL A 327 -17.69 5.90 -26.04
CA VAL A 327 -16.69 5.80 -24.97
C VAL A 327 -16.76 4.40 -24.39
N HIS A 328 -15.61 3.74 -24.26
CA HIS A 328 -15.45 2.42 -23.72
C HIS A 328 -14.74 2.49 -22.36
N LEU A 329 -15.38 1.92 -21.34
CA LEU A 329 -14.84 1.82 -19.98
C LEU A 329 -14.63 0.36 -19.66
N SER A 330 -13.42 -0.02 -19.24
CA SER A 330 -13.09 -1.41 -18.92
C SER A 330 -12.35 -1.51 -17.59
N CYS A 331 -12.72 -2.52 -16.79
CA CYS A 331 -12.05 -2.87 -15.53
C CYS A 331 -11.63 -4.34 -15.60
N TYR A 332 -10.33 -4.59 -15.42
CA TYR A 332 -9.72 -5.92 -15.43
C TYR A 332 -9.23 -6.36 -14.04
N LEU A 333 -9.51 -5.59 -12.99
CA LEU A 333 -9.27 -6.02 -11.61
C LEU A 333 -10.02 -7.33 -11.34
N PRO A 334 -9.36 -8.40 -10.86
CA PRO A 334 -10.05 -9.63 -10.51
C PRO A 334 -11.03 -9.42 -9.36
N MET A 335 -12.28 -9.86 -9.48
CA MET A 335 -13.35 -9.65 -8.49
C MET A 335 -13.90 -10.99 -8.00
N PRO A 336 -13.31 -11.61 -6.97
CA PRO A 336 -13.80 -12.84 -6.35
C PRO A 336 -15.12 -12.63 -5.62
N PHE A 337 -15.98 -13.68 -5.64
CA PHE A 337 -17.17 -13.82 -4.80
C PHE A 337 -17.36 -15.30 -4.43
N PHE A 338 -17.98 -15.59 -3.27
CA PHE A 338 -18.06 -16.97 -2.76
C PHE A 338 -19.46 -17.56 -2.82
N GLY A 339 -20.51 -16.76 -2.96
CA GLY A 339 -21.91 -17.18 -3.05
C GLY A 339 -22.66 -16.48 -4.16
N SER A 340 -22.58 -15.15 -4.22
CA SER A 340 -23.30 -14.36 -5.22
C SER A 340 -22.53 -13.08 -5.60
N ALA A 341 -22.87 -12.53 -6.77
CA ALA A 341 -22.41 -11.23 -7.23
C ALA A 341 -23.56 -10.50 -7.93
N ARG A 342 -23.68 -9.20 -7.68
CA ARG A 342 -24.68 -8.31 -8.29
C ARG A 342 -24.01 -7.03 -8.72
N ILE A 343 -24.23 -6.61 -9.96
CA ILE A 343 -23.75 -5.37 -10.56
C ILE A 343 -24.96 -4.54 -10.99
N GLU A 344 -24.97 -3.25 -10.61
CA GLU A 344 -26.04 -2.32 -10.89
C GLU A 344 -25.48 -0.97 -11.35
N LEU A 345 -26.24 -0.27 -12.16
CA LEU A 345 -26.07 1.14 -12.46
C LEU A 345 -27.25 1.94 -11.89
N ALA A 346 -26.97 3.08 -11.25
CA ALA A 346 -27.97 4.04 -10.83
C ALA A 346 -27.84 5.31 -11.67
N GLY A 347 -28.97 5.74 -12.25
CA GLY A 347 -29.04 6.88 -13.14
C GLY A 347 -28.93 8.21 -12.43
N VAL A 348 -28.51 9.21 -13.17
CA VAL A 348 -28.47 10.61 -12.73
C VAL A 348 -29.88 11.23 -12.65
N PRO A 349 -30.11 12.31 -11.89
CA PRO A 349 -31.45 12.84 -11.69
C PRO A 349 -32.00 13.66 -12.88
N ASP A 350 -31.12 14.13 -13.75
CA ASP A 350 -31.42 15.18 -14.72
C ASP A 350 -31.59 14.68 -16.18
N VAL A 351 -31.11 13.48 -16.51
CA VAL A 351 -31.14 12.96 -17.88
C VAL A 351 -31.37 11.43 -17.90
N ASP A 352 -32.05 10.94 -18.91
CA ASP A 352 -32.14 9.53 -19.25
C ASP A 352 -30.92 9.16 -20.10
N LEU A 353 -30.32 7.98 -19.81
CA LEU A 353 -29.19 7.44 -20.57
C LEU A 353 -29.64 6.20 -21.32
N ASP A 354 -29.41 6.17 -22.60
CA ASP A 354 -29.84 5.12 -23.50
C ASP A 354 -28.65 4.45 -24.20
N ASP A 355 -28.89 3.28 -24.80
CA ASP A 355 -27.92 2.54 -25.62
C ASP A 355 -26.58 2.25 -24.87
N ILE A 356 -26.67 1.88 -23.60
CA ILE A 356 -25.52 1.42 -22.80
C ILE A 356 -25.28 -0.04 -23.10
N ASP A 357 -24.20 -0.35 -23.82
CA ASP A 357 -23.72 -1.75 -23.94
C ASP A 357 -22.92 -2.13 -22.70
N TRP A 358 -23.07 -3.38 -22.26
CA TRP A 358 -22.28 -3.93 -21.15
C TRP A 358 -21.79 -5.35 -21.46
N SER A 359 -20.66 -5.70 -20.85
CA SER A 359 -20.08 -7.05 -20.92
C SER A 359 -19.44 -7.42 -19.59
N VAL A 360 -19.68 -8.65 -19.13
CA VAL A 360 -19.08 -9.24 -17.93
C VAL A 360 -18.44 -10.58 -18.30
N ARG A 361 -17.13 -10.70 -18.10
CA ARG A 361 -16.38 -11.95 -18.27
C ARG A 361 -16.03 -12.52 -16.91
N PHE A 362 -16.44 -13.76 -16.65
CA PHE A 362 -16.35 -14.40 -15.35
C PHE A 362 -16.05 -15.90 -15.48
N GLY A 363 -15.54 -16.50 -14.40
CA GLY A 363 -15.25 -17.93 -14.35
C GLY A 363 -15.28 -18.49 -12.93
N PRO A 364 -14.90 -19.76 -12.76
CA PRO A 364 -14.85 -20.38 -11.43
C PRO A 364 -13.70 -19.79 -10.59
N LEU A 365 -13.98 -19.48 -9.33
CA LEU A 365 -12.94 -19.21 -8.32
C LEU A 365 -12.41 -20.55 -7.81
N LYS A 366 -11.09 -20.74 -7.87
CA LYS A 366 -10.42 -21.99 -7.43
C LYS A 366 -9.72 -21.83 -6.09
N ASP A 367 -9.45 -20.56 -5.68
CA ASP A 367 -8.75 -20.29 -4.44
C ASP A 367 -9.68 -20.48 -3.23
N PRO A 368 -9.14 -20.96 -2.07
CA PRO A 368 -9.91 -21.05 -0.83
C PRO A 368 -10.44 -19.69 -0.39
N ALA A 369 -11.58 -19.68 0.30
CA ALA A 369 -12.26 -18.45 0.72
C ALA A 369 -11.41 -17.59 1.69
N ASN A 370 -10.57 -18.21 2.50
CA ASN A 370 -9.68 -17.50 3.43
C ASN A 370 -8.36 -17.05 2.80
N GLU A 371 -8.14 -17.29 1.53
CA GLU A 371 -6.93 -16.93 0.79
C GLU A 371 -7.18 -15.89 -0.30
N SER A 372 -8.44 -15.62 -0.65
CA SER A 372 -8.84 -14.68 -1.70
C SER A 372 -9.82 -13.65 -1.16
N SER A 373 -9.62 -12.39 -1.48
CA SER A 373 -10.35 -11.24 -0.94
C SER A 373 -11.32 -10.63 -1.93
N TYR A 374 -12.42 -10.07 -1.43
CA TYR A 374 -13.34 -9.26 -2.25
C TYR A 374 -12.67 -7.97 -2.73
N LEU A 375 -13.04 -7.52 -3.93
CA LEU A 375 -12.70 -6.17 -4.38
C LEU A 375 -13.65 -5.15 -3.75
N HIS A 376 -13.09 -4.09 -3.25
CA HIS A 376 -13.80 -2.92 -2.73
C HIS A 376 -13.34 -1.66 -3.47
N ALA A 377 -14.24 -0.70 -3.61
CA ALA A 377 -13.94 0.66 -4.04
C ALA A 377 -14.74 1.63 -3.16
N THR A 378 -14.06 2.18 -2.17
CA THR A 378 -14.67 3.08 -1.19
C THR A 378 -14.64 4.51 -1.71
N TYR A 379 -15.80 5.07 -2.00
CA TYR A 379 -15.97 6.45 -2.42
C TYR A 379 -16.13 7.36 -1.20
N ARG A 380 -15.46 8.50 -1.23
CA ARG A 380 -15.61 9.59 -0.27
C ARG A 380 -15.81 10.91 -1.01
N ASP A 381 -16.66 11.76 -0.44
CA ASP A 381 -17.00 13.08 -0.92
C ASP A 381 -16.79 14.09 0.21
N HIS A 382 -15.90 15.04 -0.01
CA HIS A 382 -15.55 16.10 0.94
C HIS A 382 -15.75 17.46 0.28
N PRO A 383 -16.99 17.96 0.17
CA PRO A 383 -17.29 19.22 -0.52
C PRO A 383 -16.70 20.45 0.18
N GLN A 384 -16.46 20.37 1.48
CA GLN A 384 -15.80 21.39 2.29
C GLN A 384 -14.98 20.71 3.39
N PRO A 385 -13.72 20.35 3.14
CA PRO A 385 -12.85 19.75 4.13
C PRO A 385 -12.69 20.63 5.38
N GLU A 386 -12.61 20.00 6.54
CA GLU A 386 -12.38 20.68 7.81
C GLU A 386 -10.91 21.10 7.91
N VAL A 387 -10.65 22.39 7.99
CA VAL A 387 -9.28 22.94 8.12
C VAL A 387 -8.57 22.32 9.32
N GLY A 388 -7.35 21.87 9.11
CA GLY A 388 -6.52 21.21 10.12
C GLY A 388 -6.74 19.71 10.29
N LYS A 389 -7.61 19.09 9.50
CA LYS A 389 -7.84 17.64 9.55
C LYS A 389 -7.70 17.03 8.17
N ASP A 390 -6.87 16.00 8.06
CA ASP A 390 -6.77 15.22 6.83
C ASP A 390 -8.16 14.75 6.36
N VAL A 391 -8.42 14.77 5.06
CA VAL A 391 -9.59 14.09 4.48
C VAL A 391 -9.41 12.57 4.53
N GLU A 392 -10.46 11.86 4.90
CA GLU A 392 -10.45 10.40 4.96
C GLU A 392 -10.75 9.79 3.61
N LEU A 393 -9.82 9.03 3.04
CA LEU A 393 -10.03 8.25 1.82
C LEU A 393 -10.59 6.87 2.12
N LEU A 394 -10.10 6.26 3.20
CA LEU A 394 -10.49 4.93 3.64
C LEU A 394 -10.30 4.80 5.16
N ASP A 395 -11.30 4.28 5.85
CA ASP A 395 -11.15 3.67 7.16
C ASP A 395 -11.92 2.34 7.16
N THR A 396 -11.18 1.23 7.05
CA THR A 396 -11.81 -0.10 6.96
C THR A 396 -12.60 -0.47 8.21
N ARG A 397 -12.36 0.18 9.36
CA ARG A 397 -13.14 -0.02 10.59
C ARG A 397 -14.58 0.49 10.48
N ASN A 398 -14.84 1.38 9.51
CA ASN A 398 -16.13 2.06 9.32
C ASN A 398 -16.84 1.63 8.00
N VAL A 399 -16.28 0.70 7.21
CA VAL A 399 -16.91 0.23 5.97
C VAL A 399 -17.76 -1.01 6.23
N GLU A 400 -18.87 -1.13 5.51
CA GLU A 400 -19.75 -2.32 5.47
C GLU A 400 -20.10 -2.90 6.86
N GLY A 401 -20.42 -2.05 7.82
CA GLY A 401 -20.78 -2.46 9.19
C GLY A 401 -19.59 -2.56 10.15
N GLY A 402 -18.37 -2.26 9.70
CA GLY A 402 -17.19 -2.16 10.54
C GLY A 402 -16.56 -3.51 10.88
N GLY A 403 -15.61 -3.48 11.82
CA GLY A 403 -14.86 -4.65 12.29
C GLY A 403 -13.45 -4.74 11.73
N ASP A 404 -12.82 -5.90 11.98
CA ASP A 404 -11.48 -6.17 11.50
C ASP A 404 -11.51 -6.68 10.05
N TRP A 405 -10.66 -6.10 9.21
CA TRP A 405 -10.46 -6.48 7.82
C TRP A 405 -8.99 -6.80 7.58
N SER A 406 -8.73 -7.88 6.85
CA SER A 406 -7.40 -8.15 6.31
C SER A 406 -7.40 -8.13 4.79
N GLY A 407 -6.31 -7.64 4.20
CA GLY A 407 -6.22 -7.52 2.75
C GLY A 407 -5.07 -6.65 2.28
N GLN A 408 -5.27 -5.93 1.19
CA GLN A 408 -4.30 -4.99 0.63
C GLN A 408 -4.96 -3.79 -0.03
N PHE A 409 -4.41 -2.63 0.21
CA PHE A 409 -4.71 -1.41 -0.53
C PHE A 409 -4.01 -1.47 -1.89
N ILE A 410 -4.74 -1.11 -2.95
CA ILE A 410 -4.26 -1.24 -4.34
C ILE A 410 -4.40 0.04 -5.17
N GLY A 411 -4.75 1.16 -4.56
CA GLY A 411 -4.72 2.44 -5.27
C GLY A 411 -5.85 3.39 -5.00
N THR A 412 -5.78 4.52 -5.68
CA THR A 412 -6.78 5.60 -5.63
C THR A 412 -7.10 6.11 -7.02
N SER A 413 -8.32 6.60 -7.17
CA SER A 413 -8.71 7.55 -8.20
C SER A 413 -9.33 8.75 -7.48
N PHE A 414 -9.03 9.98 -7.88
CA PHE A 414 -9.43 11.15 -7.11
C PHE A 414 -9.60 12.39 -7.97
N ILE A 415 -10.51 13.24 -7.52
CA ILE A 415 -10.63 14.65 -7.86
C ILE A 415 -10.18 15.42 -6.62
N PHE A 416 -9.23 16.30 -6.74
CA PHE A 416 -8.68 17.09 -5.63
C PHE A 416 -8.85 18.59 -5.83
N SER A 417 -9.56 19.02 -6.87
CA SER A 417 -10.01 20.38 -7.10
C SER A 417 -11.12 20.40 -8.14
N HIS A 418 -12.14 21.23 -7.91
CA HIS A 418 -13.21 21.51 -8.87
C HIS A 418 -13.06 22.90 -9.53
N ASP A 419 -11.99 23.64 -9.22
CA ASP A 419 -11.69 24.96 -9.75
C ASP A 419 -10.30 25.05 -10.39
N ALA A 420 -9.66 23.90 -10.65
CA ALA A 420 -8.25 23.81 -11.10
C ALA A 420 -7.30 24.61 -10.18
N ASP A 421 -7.49 24.50 -8.87
CA ASP A 421 -6.64 25.14 -7.86
C ASP A 421 -5.48 24.21 -7.52
N LEU A 422 -4.29 24.50 -8.07
CA LEU A 422 -3.10 23.67 -7.93
C LEU A 422 -2.56 23.59 -6.49
N ARG A 423 -2.93 24.50 -5.60
CA ARG A 423 -2.54 24.43 -4.18
C ARG A 423 -3.09 23.20 -3.47
N THR A 424 -4.15 22.61 -4.01
CA THR A 424 -4.72 21.35 -3.51
C THR A 424 -3.79 20.16 -3.68
N LEU A 425 -2.76 20.26 -4.54
CA LEU A 425 -1.83 19.19 -4.89
C LEU A 425 -0.67 19.02 -3.89
N GLU A 426 -0.46 19.99 -3.00
CA GLU A 426 0.64 19.98 -2.03
C GLU A 426 0.44 18.97 -0.87
N GLY A 427 -0.75 18.40 -0.73
CA GLY A 427 -1.12 17.60 0.43
C GLY A 427 -0.54 16.18 0.43
N ASP A 428 0.00 15.77 1.56
CA ASP A 428 0.59 14.46 1.78
C ASP A 428 -0.44 13.34 1.88
N PRO A 429 -0.31 12.23 1.12
CA PRO A 429 -1.04 11.01 1.40
C PRO A 429 -0.40 10.27 2.58
N ARG A 430 -1.22 9.82 3.54
CA ARG A 430 -0.82 9.13 4.77
C ARG A 430 -1.55 7.80 4.94
N PHE A 431 -0.79 6.73 5.15
CA PHE A 431 -1.30 5.35 5.21
C PHE A 431 -0.98 4.71 6.55
N PHE A 432 -2.00 4.45 7.34
CA PHE A 432 -1.88 3.83 8.66
C PHE A 432 -2.44 2.41 8.60
N PHE A 433 -1.66 1.42 8.98
CA PHE A 433 -2.09 0.03 8.97
C PHE A 433 -2.01 -0.58 10.38
N ASP A 434 -3.02 -1.40 10.69
CA ASP A 434 -3.00 -2.27 11.86
C ASP A 434 -2.78 -1.52 13.18
N ASP A 435 -3.59 -0.50 13.42
CA ASP A 435 -3.60 0.36 14.62
C ASP A 435 -2.33 1.22 14.81
N SER A 436 -1.44 1.34 13.84
CA SER A 436 -0.29 2.24 13.96
C SER A 436 -0.72 3.70 14.08
N GLN A 437 -0.01 4.45 14.91
CA GLN A 437 -0.19 5.90 15.05
C GLN A 437 0.82 6.69 14.20
N THR A 438 1.86 6.03 13.67
CA THR A 438 2.76 6.56 12.66
C THR A 438 2.35 6.01 11.30
N PRO A 439 2.27 6.81 10.23
CA PRO A 439 2.06 6.28 8.90
C PRO A 439 3.18 5.31 8.52
N GLN A 440 2.84 4.08 8.10
CA GLN A 440 3.81 3.18 7.48
C GLN A 440 4.23 3.69 6.11
N ALA A 441 3.37 4.48 5.49
CA ALA A 441 3.62 5.11 4.21
C ALA A 441 3.18 6.57 4.28
N GLN A 442 4.05 7.49 3.86
CA GLN A 442 3.76 8.92 3.74
C GLN A 442 4.43 9.47 2.50
N GLY A 443 3.66 10.20 1.68
CA GLY A 443 4.13 10.90 0.49
C GLY A 443 4.63 12.32 0.80
N THR A 444 4.75 13.10 -0.27
CA THR A 444 5.25 14.48 -0.27
C THR A 444 4.32 15.40 -1.06
N GLY A 445 3.20 14.89 -1.56
CA GLY A 445 2.23 15.65 -2.33
C GLY A 445 1.23 14.75 -3.07
N THR A 446 0.12 15.33 -3.45
CA THR A 446 -0.98 14.64 -4.12
C THR A 446 -0.66 14.34 -5.57
N GLU A 447 -0.02 15.27 -6.31
CA GLU A 447 0.39 15.02 -7.69
C GLU A 447 1.52 13.98 -7.75
N GLU A 448 2.43 13.98 -6.78
CA GLU A 448 3.47 12.97 -6.69
C GLU A 448 2.88 11.57 -6.53
N TRP A 449 1.85 11.45 -5.69
CA TRP A 449 1.11 10.20 -5.55
C TRP A 449 0.48 9.76 -6.88
N GLY A 450 -0.06 10.70 -7.66
CA GLY A 450 -0.58 10.47 -9.02
C GLY A 450 0.49 10.23 -10.09
N GLY A 451 1.78 10.16 -9.72
CA GLY A 451 2.91 9.91 -10.63
C GLY A 451 3.36 11.13 -11.40
N GLY A 452 3.08 12.32 -10.89
CA GLY A 452 3.51 13.59 -11.44
C GLY A 452 4.61 14.27 -10.64
N GLY A 453 4.77 15.52 -10.94
CA GLY A 453 5.58 16.51 -10.26
C GLY A 453 5.40 17.83 -11.00
N ASP A 454 5.71 18.95 -10.35
CA ASP A 454 5.51 20.28 -10.93
C ASP A 454 4.08 20.45 -11.50
N TYR A 455 3.08 19.89 -10.77
CA TYR A 455 1.66 19.89 -11.13
C TYR A 455 1.39 19.39 -12.57
N TRP A 456 2.18 18.39 -13.04
CA TRP A 456 2.19 17.87 -14.42
C TRP A 456 2.42 18.94 -15.51
N GLY A 457 2.88 20.15 -15.13
CA GLY A 457 2.92 21.33 -16.03
C GLY A 457 1.56 21.67 -16.61
N GLY A 458 0.45 21.31 -15.96
CA GLY A 458 -0.92 21.46 -16.44
C GLY A 458 -1.29 20.56 -17.62
N LEU A 459 -0.53 19.49 -17.88
CA LEU A 459 -0.72 18.58 -19.01
C LEU A 459 -1.33 17.26 -18.57
N ASN A 460 -2.23 16.73 -19.39
CA ASN A 460 -2.83 15.43 -19.12
C ASN A 460 -1.93 14.30 -19.60
N MET A 461 -1.77 13.25 -18.80
CA MET A 461 -0.98 12.06 -19.11
C MET A 461 -1.65 10.79 -18.62
N THR A 462 -1.24 9.64 -19.15
CA THR A 462 -1.70 8.33 -18.72
C THR A 462 -0.60 7.29 -18.88
N LEU A 463 -0.30 6.55 -17.82
CA LEU A 463 0.71 5.50 -17.72
C LEU A 463 0.07 4.20 -17.21
N PRO A 464 0.76 3.05 -17.27
CA PRO A 464 0.20 1.79 -16.80
C PRO A 464 -0.33 1.79 -15.35
N PHE A 465 0.26 2.57 -14.45
CA PHE A 465 -0.08 2.56 -13.03
C PHE A 465 -0.38 3.93 -12.43
N ALA A 466 -0.18 5.02 -13.17
CA ALA A 466 -0.40 6.37 -12.69
C ALA A 466 -0.84 7.29 -13.83
N GLY A 467 -1.53 8.38 -13.52
CA GLY A 467 -1.91 9.33 -14.54
C GLY A 467 -2.75 10.50 -14.05
N HIS A 468 -2.77 11.55 -14.87
CA HIS A 468 -3.58 12.75 -14.76
C HIS A 468 -4.46 12.85 -16.02
N PRO A 469 -5.60 12.15 -16.06
CA PRO A 469 -6.43 12.04 -17.25
C PRO A 469 -7.17 13.33 -17.61
N VAL A 470 -7.59 14.11 -16.62
CA VAL A 470 -8.38 15.33 -16.78
C VAL A 470 -7.85 16.39 -15.83
N GLY A 471 -7.70 17.61 -16.35
CA GLY A 471 -7.28 18.76 -15.56
C GLY A 471 -6.81 19.91 -16.46
N ALA A 472 -6.84 21.12 -15.92
CA ALA A 472 -6.32 22.32 -16.53
C ALA A 472 -5.32 22.99 -15.59
N ARG A 473 -4.31 23.67 -16.11
CA ARG A 473 -3.30 24.38 -15.32
C ARG A 473 -3.90 25.46 -14.41
N SER A 474 -5.02 26.00 -14.80
CA SER A 474 -5.77 27.00 -14.01
C SER A 474 -7.20 27.12 -14.52
N ALA A 475 -8.06 27.71 -13.70
CA ALA A 475 -9.43 28.01 -14.10
C ALA A 475 -9.52 28.94 -15.35
N GLN A 476 -8.51 29.78 -15.56
CA GLN A 476 -8.42 30.67 -16.71
C GLN A 476 -8.02 29.95 -18.02
N GLU A 477 -7.24 28.89 -17.91
CA GLU A 477 -6.80 28.08 -19.06
C GLU A 477 -7.77 26.96 -19.40
N ALA A 478 -8.75 26.69 -18.53
CA ALA A 478 -9.79 25.70 -18.76
C ALA A 478 -10.64 26.06 -19.99
N LYS A 479 -10.88 25.07 -20.86
CA LYS A 479 -11.66 25.25 -22.09
C LYS A 479 -13.17 25.25 -21.86
N SER A 480 -13.61 24.73 -20.71
CA SER A 480 -15.02 24.67 -20.30
C SER A 480 -15.13 24.53 -18.78
N ALA A 481 -16.36 24.54 -18.24
CA ALA A 481 -16.57 24.28 -16.81
C ALA A 481 -16.12 22.85 -16.40
N GLU A 482 -16.31 21.88 -17.28
CA GLU A 482 -15.93 20.48 -17.06
C GLU A 482 -14.41 20.27 -17.05
N ASP A 483 -13.64 21.21 -17.60
CA ASP A 483 -12.18 21.19 -17.59
C ASP A 483 -11.59 21.82 -16.32
N ARG A 484 -12.40 22.45 -15.48
CA ARG A 484 -11.99 23.07 -14.21
C ARG A 484 -11.82 22.04 -13.08
N VAL A 485 -11.39 20.84 -13.41
CA VAL A 485 -11.20 19.77 -12.46
C VAL A 485 -9.77 19.28 -12.54
N GLU A 486 -9.19 18.94 -11.39
CA GLU A 486 -7.92 18.21 -11.32
C GLU A 486 -8.20 16.79 -10.88
N SER A 487 -7.88 15.82 -11.74
CA SER A 487 -8.13 14.40 -11.45
C SER A 487 -6.97 13.52 -11.82
N ALA A 488 -6.62 12.61 -10.93
CA ALA A 488 -5.56 11.64 -11.16
C ALA A 488 -5.92 10.24 -10.66
N TYR A 489 -5.10 9.25 -11.07
CA TYR A 489 -5.20 7.88 -10.57
C TYR A 489 -3.82 7.33 -10.24
N ARG A 490 -3.79 6.39 -9.29
CA ARG A 490 -2.66 5.57 -8.93
C ARG A 490 -3.11 4.15 -8.66
N PHE A 491 -2.58 3.16 -9.40
CA PHE A 491 -2.82 1.74 -9.16
C PHE A 491 -1.54 1.05 -8.71
N LEU A 492 -1.65 0.20 -7.69
CA LEU A 492 -0.54 -0.55 -7.12
C LEU A 492 -0.68 -2.02 -7.51
N LEU A 493 0.32 -2.60 -8.12
CA LEU A 493 0.33 -4.02 -8.47
C LEU A 493 1.42 -4.79 -7.72
N ALA A 494 2.69 -4.49 -7.99
CA ALA A 494 3.80 -5.09 -7.25
C ALA A 494 4.04 -4.36 -5.91
N ASP A 495 3.78 -3.07 -5.89
CA ASP A 495 3.92 -2.12 -4.78
C ASP A 495 2.67 -1.98 -3.90
N LEU A 496 1.71 -2.92 -3.99
CA LEU A 496 0.51 -2.93 -3.15
C LEU A 496 0.84 -2.96 -1.66
N MET A 497 -0.09 -2.48 -0.82
CA MET A 497 0.13 -2.30 0.62
C MET A 497 -0.73 -3.26 1.45
N PRO A 498 -0.19 -4.41 1.93
CA PRO A 498 -0.91 -5.36 2.77
C PRO A 498 -1.19 -4.82 4.17
N PHE A 499 -2.35 -5.20 4.70
CA PHE A 499 -2.74 -4.99 6.10
C PHE A 499 -3.44 -6.23 6.66
N GLY A 500 -3.31 -6.46 7.95
CA GLY A 500 -3.84 -7.68 8.58
C GLY A 500 -5.00 -7.46 9.53
N LYS A 501 -5.32 -6.20 9.88
CA LYS A 501 -6.40 -5.88 10.81
C LYS A 501 -7.24 -4.69 10.34
N ASN A 502 -6.59 -3.60 9.95
CA ASN A 502 -7.27 -2.43 9.40
C ASN A 502 -6.32 -1.57 8.58
N ALA A 503 -6.92 -0.73 7.73
CA ALA A 503 -6.25 0.33 6.99
C ALA A 503 -7.00 1.64 7.19
N VAL A 504 -6.27 2.71 7.52
CA VAL A 504 -6.75 4.08 7.53
C VAL A 504 -5.90 4.87 6.57
N ILE A 505 -6.52 5.45 5.54
CA ILE A 505 -5.83 6.21 4.51
C ILE A 505 -6.41 7.60 4.50
N ARG A 506 -5.54 8.58 4.60
CA ARG A 506 -5.87 9.99 4.69
C ARG A 506 -5.07 10.77 3.67
N LEU A 507 -5.57 11.93 3.32
CA LEU A 507 -4.91 12.90 2.47
C LEU A 507 -4.96 14.27 3.13
N GLU A 508 -3.83 14.90 3.25
CA GLU A 508 -3.74 16.31 3.57
C GLU A 508 -4.33 17.13 2.44
N HIS A 509 -5.06 18.19 2.74
CA HIS A 509 -5.71 19.03 1.74
C HIS A 509 -5.10 20.43 1.69
N GLY A 510 -4.28 20.67 0.67
CA GLY A 510 -3.29 21.76 0.64
C GLY A 510 -2.03 21.39 1.41
N GLY A 511 -1.05 22.26 1.50
CA GLY A 511 0.25 21.97 2.10
C GLY A 511 0.24 21.76 3.61
N THR A 512 -0.82 22.24 4.31
CA THR A 512 -0.95 22.12 5.78
C THR A 512 -2.41 21.94 6.22
N ASN A 513 -3.24 21.28 5.44
CA ASN A 513 -4.67 21.10 5.70
C ASN A 513 -5.48 22.42 5.70
N GLU A 514 -5.09 23.40 4.88
CA GLU A 514 -5.73 24.72 4.80
C GLU A 514 -6.72 24.86 3.64
N SER A 515 -6.69 23.94 2.65
CA SER A 515 -7.55 24.04 1.48
C SER A 515 -9.01 23.73 1.81
N THR A 516 -9.92 24.56 1.31
CA THR A 516 -11.37 24.34 1.40
C THR A 516 -12.00 23.89 0.08
N GLN A 517 -11.17 23.45 -0.86
CA GLN A 517 -11.61 22.92 -2.15
C GLN A 517 -12.35 21.59 -1.99
N HIS A 518 -13.17 21.25 -2.96
CA HIS A 518 -13.94 20.01 -2.98
C HIS A 518 -13.03 18.83 -3.38
N TYR A 519 -12.97 17.79 -2.55
CA TYR A 519 -12.24 16.56 -2.80
C TYR A 519 -13.19 15.37 -2.93
N GLU A 520 -13.07 14.60 -4.00
CA GLU A 520 -13.74 13.31 -4.18
C GLU A 520 -12.72 12.22 -4.44
N THR A 521 -12.88 11.07 -3.79
CA THR A 521 -11.90 9.99 -3.88
C THR A 521 -12.56 8.62 -3.99
N VAL A 522 -11.89 7.70 -4.69
CA VAL A 522 -12.14 6.26 -4.65
C VAL A 522 -10.87 5.57 -4.21
N ALA A 523 -10.93 4.87 -3.08
CA ALA A 523 -9.86 4.00 -2.58
C ALA A 523 -10.17 2.55 -2.99
N TYR A 524 -9.26 1.92 -3.76
CA TYR A 524 -9.39 0.52 -4.16
C TYR A 524 -8.61 -0.37 -3.22
N TRP A 525 -9.25 -1.44 -2.79
CA TRP A 525 -8.62 -2.41 -1.90
C TRP A 525 -9.26 -3.79 -2.03
N TYR A 526 -8.49 -4.80 -1.69
CA TYR A 526 -8.99 -6.15 -1.49
C TYR A 526 -9.12 -6.43 -0.01
N GLY A 527 -10.22 -7.05 0.43
CA GLY A 527 -10.47 -7.30 1.84
C GLY A 527 -11.29 -8.55 2.13
N LEU A 528 -10.98 -9.19 3.26
CA LEU A 528 -11.80 -10.18 3.95
C LEU A 528 -12.25 -9.63 5.30
N PRO A 529 -13.51 -9.84 5.72
CA PRO A 529 -14.01 -9.36 7.01
C PRO A 529 -13.55 -10.26 8.18
N ALA A 530 -12.24 -10.42 8.29
CA ALA A 530 -11.56 -11.19 9.33
C ALA A 530 -10.10 -10.74 9.44
N ALA A 531 -9.59 -10.62 10.67
CA ALA A 531 -8.18 -10.29 10.89
C ALA A 531 -7.25 -11.45 10.49
N SER A 532 -6.12 -11.12 9.90
CA SER A 532 -4.96 -11.98 9.70
C SER A 532 -3.74 -11.56 10.53
N LEU A 533 -3.87 -10.46 11.27
CA LEU A 533 -2.90 -9.97 12.23
C LEU A 533 -3.63 -9.63 13.52
N ILE A 534 -3.37 -10.38 14.58
CA ILE A 534 -4.08 -10.24 15.87
C ILE A 534 -3.12 -9.75 16.94
N LYS A 535 -3.54 -8.72 17.68
CA LYS A 535 -2.81 -8.25 18.87
C LYS A 535 -2.87 -9.34 19.94
N THR A 536 -1.71 -9.79 20.41
CA THR A 536 -1.60 -10.88 21.38
C THR A 536 -1.03 -10.44 22.71
N ASP A 537 -0.27 -9.36 22.74
CA ASP A 537 0.29 -8.81 23.99
C ASP A 537 0.66 -7.32 23.83
N GLU A 538 0.78 -6.62 24.94
CA GLU A 538 1.26 -5.25 25.01
C GLU A 538 1.76 -4.91 26.40
N PHE A 539 2.88 -4.19 26.50
CA PHE A 539 3.31 -3.63 27.77
C PHE A 539 3.97 -2.26 27.60
N SER A 540 3.85 -1.43 28.65
CA SER A 540 4.44 -0.10 28.73
C SER A 540 5.72 -0.14 29.54
N VAL A 541 6.81 0.39 28.96
CA VAL A 541 8.10 0.56 29.62
C VAL A 541 8.06 1.85 30.45
N GLY A 542 8.63 1.80 31.64
CA GLY A 542 8.54 2.90 32.63
C GLY A 542 7.31 2.82 33.55
N ASP A 543 6.44 1.82 33.35
CA ASP A 543 5.38 1.44 34.28
C ASP A 543 5.78 0.19 35.06
N ASP A 544 6.02 0.31 36.35
CA ASP A 544 6.51 -0.77 37.19
C ASP A 544 5.61 -2.01 37.23
N GLY A 545 4.28 -1.82 37.10
CA GLY A 545 3.30 -2.91 37.08
C GLY A 545 3.42 -3.71 35.80
N SER A 546 3.45 -3.01 34.67
CA SER A 546 3.59 -3.57 33.34
C SER A 546 4.95 -4.25 33.15
N GLU A 547 6.04 -3.63 33.61
CA GLU A 547 7.40 -4.20 33.56
C GLU A 547 7.48 -5.50 34.36
N ARG A 548 6.95 -5.56 35.59
CA ARG A 548 6.91 -6.79 36.41
C ARG A 548 6.12 -7.90 35.74
N GLN A 549 4.96 -7.59 35.17
CA GLN A 549 4.11 -8.59 34.51
C GLN A 549 4.82 -9.26 33.31
N HIS A 550 5.65 -8.51 32.60
CA HIS A 550 6.40 -8.98 31.43
C HIS A 550 7.85 -9.40 31.76
N ASN A 551 8.22 -9.40 33.03
CA ASN A 551 9.60 -9.71 33.46
C ASN A 551 10.62 -8.85 32.71
N TYR A 552 10.34 -7.55 32.55
CA TYR A 552 11.23 -6.62 31.90
C TYR A 552 12.48 -6.40 32.80
N VAL A 553 13.65 -6.54 32.18
CA VAL A 553 14.96 -6.32 32.82
C VAL A 553 15.87 -5.57 31.84
N SER A 554 16.37 -4.43 32.28
CA SER A 554 17.32 -3.62 31.50
C SER A 554 18.31 -2.94 32.47
N PRO A 555 19.45 -3.59 32.80
CA PRO A 555 20.36 -3.09 33.84
C PRO A 555 20.95 -1.72 33.54
N ASP A 556 21.16 -1.42 32.25
CA ASP A 556 21.78 -0.16 31.78
C ASP A 556 20.74 0.87 31.33
N ALA A 557 19.44 0.66 31.68
CA ALA A 557 18.42 1.61 31.31
C ALA A 557 18.44 2.85 32.19
N SER A 558 18.06 3.98 31.61
CA SER A 558 17.80 5.21 32.34
C SER A 558 16.68 4.99 33.40
N PRO A 559 16.59 5.81 34.44
CA PRO A 559 15.35 5.95 35.17
C PRO A 559 14.18 6.23 34.21
N PRO A 560 12.92 5.88 34.57
CA PRO A 560 11.77 6.26 33.74
C PRO A 560 11.72 7.79 33.61
N TYR A 561 11.43 8.26 32.39
CA TYR A 561 11.23 9.68 32.11
C TYR A 561 9.92 9.91 31.37
N GLU A 562 9.31 11.06 31.61
CA GLU A 562 8.10 11.49 30.93
C GLU A 562 8.43 12.27 29.67
N ILE A 563 7.67 12.03 28.63
CA ILE A 563 7.78 12.73 27.35
C ILE A 563 6.40 13.31 27.03
N GLU A 564 6.35 14.60 26.77
CA GLU A 564 5.19 15.24 26.16
C GLU A 564 5.50 15.57 24.72
N SER A 565 4.79 14.94 23.80
CA SER A 565 5.11 15.05 22.36
C SER A 565 3.96 14.62 21.48
N ARG A 566 4.19 14.67 20.16
CA ARG A 566 3.29 14.25 19.08
C ARG A 566 3.91 13.15 18.26
N TYR A 567 3.07 12.47 17.49
CA TYR A 567 3.53 11.59 16.42
C TYR A 567 4.00 12.40 15.20
N GLU A 568 4.81 11.80 14.34
CA GLU A 568 5.53 12.43 13.24
C GLU A 568 4.63 12.54 11.98
N TRP A 569 3.62 13.41 12.00
CA TRP A 569 2.78 13.75 10.85
C TRP A 569 1.86 14.96 11.14
N GLY A 570 1.53 15.72 10.09
CA GLY A 570 0.57 16.84 10.10
C GLY A 570 1.02 18.08 10.91
N PRO A 571 0.40 19.24 10.74
CA PRO A 571 0.76 20.46 11.44
C PRO A 571 0.31 20.45 12.92
N ASP A 572 1.00 21.18 13.79
CA ASP A 572 0.61 21.35 15.20
C ASP A 572 -0.54 22.34 15.36
N THR A 573 -0.45 23.44 14.63
CA THR A 573 -1.41 24.56 14.72
C THR A 573 -1.71 25.10 13.32
N ILE A 574 -2.94 25.48 13.10
CA ILE A 574 -3.37 26.22 11.90
C ILE A 574 -4.12 27.46 12.32
N GLN A 575 -3.74 28.62 11.79
CA GLN A 575 -4.36 29.91 12.11
C GLN A 575 -4.46 30.16 13.63
N GLY A 576 -3.47 29.69 14.39
CA GLY A 576 -3.40 29.83 15.85
C GLY A 576 -4.24 28.81 16.65
N MET A 577 -4.95 27.92 16.00
CA MET A 577 -5.66 26.81 16.67
C MET A 577 -4.77 25.57 16.71
N GLU A 578 -4.70 24.91 17.86
CA GLU A 578 -4.02 23.62 17.98
C GLU A 578 -4.87 22.52 17.35
N VAL A 579 -4.37 21.90 16.29
CA VAL A 579 -5.06 20.86 15.53
C VAL A 579 -4.51 19.48 15.78
N PHE A 580 -3.28 19.36 16.28
CA PHE A 580 -2.64 18.11 16.66
C PHE A 580 -2.02 18.21 18.06
N PRO A 581 -2.79 18.04 19.14
CA PRO A 581 -2.32 18.25 20.51
C PRO A 581 -1.26 17.24 20.91
N ALA A 582 -0.31 17.68 21.74
CA ALA A 582 0.67 16.80 22.36
C ALA A 582 0.00 15.84 23.34
N SER A 583 0.59 14.67 23.50
CA SER A 583 0.22 13.68 24.49
C SER A 583 1.42 13.34 25.38
N LYS A 584 1.14 12.85 26.61
CA LYS A 584 2.17 12.43 27.56
C LYS A 584 2.30 10.91 27.54
N ASP A 585 3.54 10.43 27.63
CA ASP A 585 3.85 9.02 27.82
C ASP A 585 5.14 8.87 28.62
N ARG A 586 5.42 7.66 29.10
CA ARG A 586 6.63 7.36 29.90
C ARG A 586 7.45 6.31 29.18
N GLY A 587 8.76 6.38 29.37
CA GLY A 587 9.66 5.41 28.77
C GLY A 587 11.02 5.38 29.45
N ARG A 588 11.89 4.55 28.89
CA ARG A 588 13.32 4.45 29.24
C ARG A 588 14.15 4.51 27.98
N SER A 589 15.43 4.81 28.15
CA SER A 589 16.44 4.62 27.11
C SER A 589 17.58 3.76 27.64
N THR A 590 18.19 2.94 26.79
CA THR A 590 19.29 2.07 27.19
C THR A 590 20.42 2.10 26.16
N LYS A 591 21.65 1.92 26.64
CA LYS A 591 22.85 1.67 25.81
C LYS A 591 23.31 0.21 25.92
N GLY A 592 22.55 -0.62 26.58
CA GLY A 592 22.86 -2.03 26.84
C GLY A 592 21.82 -2.98 26.26
N THR A 593 21.23 -3.77 27.13
CA THR A 593 20.33 -4.86 26.76
C THR A 593 19.03 -4.77 27.56
N SER A 594 17.91 -4.92 26.87
CA SER A 594 16.58 -5.14 27.48
C SER A 594 16.08 -6.54 27.19
N GLU A 595 15.50 -7.19 28.21
CA GLU A 595 14.85 -8.49 28.09
C GLU A 595 13.42 -8.44 28.64
N PHE A 596 12.50 -9.14 27.97
CA PHE A 596 11.10 -9.22 28.40
C PHE A 596 10.40 -10.46 27.84
N ARG A 597 9.18 -10.74 28.32
CA ARG A 597 8.34 -11.85 27.86
C ARG A 597 7.13 -11.30 27.12
N LEU A 598 6.71 -12.02 26.08
CA LEU A 598 5.48 -11.72 25.34
C LEU A 598 4.64 -12.97 25.14
N GLN A 599 3.32 -12.79 25.18
CA GLN A 599 2.35 -13.79 24.74
C GLN A 599 2.15 -13.68 23.23
N ILE A 600 2.01 -14.83 22.58
CA ILE A 600 1.80 -14.94 21.14
C ILE A 600 0.81 -16.06 20.83
N ASP A 601 0.20 -16.06 19.64
CA ASP A 601 -0.63 -17.18 19.21
C ASP A 601 0.25 -18.38 18.80
N PRO A 602 0.03 -19.59 19.34
CA PRO A 602 0.84 -20.75 18.99
C PRO A 602 0.66 -21.19 17.53
N LYS A 603 -0.41 -20.79 16.86
CA LYS A 603 -0.66 -21.04 15.43
C LYS A 603 -0.13 -19.94 14.53
N ASN A 604 0.69 -19.03 15.06
CA ASN A 604 1.22 -17.92 14.29
C ASN A 604 2.08 -18.37 13.09
N LEU A 605 2.11 -17.51 12.09
CA LEU A 605 2.95 -17.61 10.88
C LEU A 605 4.15 -16.65 10.96
N GLY A 606 4.45 -16.14 12.13
CA GLY A 606 5.43 -15.14 12.49
C GLY A 606 4.78 -14.05 13.35
N VAL A 607 5.61 -13.21 13.95
CA VAL A 607 5.16 -12.15 14.86
C VAL A 607 5.70 -10.81 14.40
N MET A 608 4.85 -9.81 14.36
CA MET A 608 5.23 -8.41 14.22
C MET A 608 5.32 -7.80 15.62
N LEU A 609 6.47 -7.29 15.98
CA LEU A 609 6.70 -6.54 17.20
C LEU A 609 6.74 -5.06 16.86
N ARG A 610 5.79 -4.28 17.39
CA ARG A 610 5.75 -2.83 17.25
C ARG A 610 6.27 -2.18 18.52
N ARG A 611 7.11 -1.16 18.35
CA ARG A 611 7.67 -0.36 19.44
C ARG A 611 7.22 1.08 19.27
N LYS A 612 6.58 1.69 20.30
CA LYS A 612 6.52 3.14 20.45
C LYS A 612 7.82 3.62 21.09
N LEU A 613 8.40 4.65 20.51
CA LEU A 613 9.72 5.12 20.86
C LEU A 613 9.83 6.65 20.92
N ASP A 614 10.91 7.13 21.52
CA ASP A 614 11.39 8.52 21.41
C ASP A 614 12.31 8.65 20.21
N TYR A 615 11.88 9.35 19.18
CA TYR A 615 12.61 9.51 17.91
C TYR A 615 13.66 10.62 17.96
N SER A 616 13.90 11.23 19.13
CA SER A 616 15.01 12.20 19.29
C SER A 616 16.40 11.54 19.25
N PHE A 617 16.49 10.23 19.49
CA PHE A 617 17.74 9.47 19.35
C PHE A 617 17.97 9.07 17.89
N LEU A 618 19.12 9.43 17.35
CA LEU A 618 19.49 9.20 15.96
C LEU A 618 19.84 7.73 15.70
N ASN A 619 19.39 7.19 14.57
CA ASN A 619 19.83 5.90 14.01
C ASN A 619 19.75 4.73 15.02
N GLN A 620 18.59 4.51 15.60
CA GLN A 620 18.39 3.49 16.62
C GLN A 620 18.52 2.08 16.01
N ARG A 621 19.58 1.36 16.39
CA ARG A 621 19.89 0.02 15.88
C ARG A 621 20.09 -0.95 17.03
N ALA A 622 19.51 -2.15 16.92
CA ALA A 622 19.67 -3.21 17.91
C ALA A 622 19.64 -4.60 17.27
N GLU A 623 20.32 -5.55 17.89
CA GLU A 623 20.12 -6.96 17.59
C GLU A 623 18.92 -7.51 18.38
N VAL A 624 18.04 -8.24 17.71
CA VAL A 624 16.91 -8.90 18.32
C VAL A 624 17.18 -10.40 18.45
N TRP A 625 16.95 -10.92 19.64
CA TRP A 625 17.11 -12.33 19.98
C TRP A 625 15.83 -12.89 20.60
N VAL A 626 15.53 -14.15 20.32
CA VAL A 626 14.34 -14.82 20.84
C VAL A 626 14.75 -16.13 21.51
N ALA A 627 14.11 -16.45 22.65
CA ALA A 627 14.28 -17.71 23.35
C ALA A 627 12.91 -18.27 23.80
N ASP A 628 12.86 -19.59 23.94
CA ASP A 628 11.72 -20.29 24.53
C ASP A 628 11.76 -20.14 26.06
N PRO A 629 10.74 -19.58 26.70
CA PRO A 629 10.71 -19.46 28.16
C PRO A 629 10.64 -20.80 28.90
N ALA A 630 10.19 -21.88 28.24
CA ALA A 630 10.11 -23.23 28.82
C ALA A 630 11.46 -23.98 28.79
N ALA A 631 12.46 -23.50 28.02
CA ALA A 631 13.79 -24.12 28.01
C ALA A 631 14.55 -23.76 29.30
N GLY A 632 15.02 -24.76 30.04
CA GLY A 632 15.65 -24.59 31.35
C GLY A 632 16.91 -23.71 31.38
N LYS A 633 17.73 -23.71 30.32
CA LYS A 633 18.70 -22.66 29.99
C LYS A 633 18.23 -21.98 28.71
N ALA A 634 18.00 -20.67 28.78
CA ALA A 634 17.56 -19.89 27.61
C ALA A 634 18.59 -20.03 26.47
N SER A 635 18.24 -20.78 25.44
CA SER A 635 19.03 -20.83 24.19
C SER A 635 18.52 -19.66 23.30
N TRP A 636 19.25 -18.56 23.35
CA TRP A 636 18.95 -17.40 22.55
C TRP A 636 19.31 -17.66 21.08
N ARG A 637 18.36 -17.39 20.19
CA ARG A 637 18.55 -17.39 18.73
C ARG A 637 18.38 -15.99 18.19
N LYS A 638 19.27 -15.55 17.32
CA LYS A 638 19.19 -14.22 16.68
C LYS A 638 18.02 -14.22 15.71
N ALA A 639 17.13 -13.25 15.87
CA ALA A 639 15.99 -13.02 14.98
C ALA A 639 16.33 -12.03 13.85
N GLY A 640 17.30 -11.14 14.07
CA GLY A 640 17.72 -10.17 13.06
C GLY A 640 18.26 -8.88 13.66
N ILE A 641 18.28 -7.85 12.83
CA ILE A 641 18.61 -6.47 13.20
C ILE A 641 17.35 -5.64 13.12
N TRP A 642 17.08 -4.85 14.17
CA TRP A 642 16.05 -3.82 14.18
C TRP A 642 16.71 -2.48 14.03
N TYR A 643 16.48 -1.81 12.91
CA TYR A 643 17.11 -0.52 12.61
C TYR A 643 16.07 0.50 12.17
N LEU A 644 16.11 1.65 12.79
CA LEU A 644 15.36 2.85 12.43
C LEU A 644 16.34 3.97 12.15
N ALA A 645 16.52 4.31 10.89
CA ALA A 645 17.38 5.42 10.45
C ALA A 645 16.73 6.77 10.71
N GLY A 646 17.59 7.80 10.92
CA GLY A 646 17.18 9.18 11.14
C GLY A 646 16.70 9.45 12.57
N SER A 647 16.09 10.61 12.76
CA SER A 647 15.54 11.11 14.02
C SER A 647 14.41 12.10 13.73
N ASN A 648 13.85 12.74 14.77
CA ASN A 648 12.94 13.88 14.63
C ASN A 648 13.64 15.15 14.08
N THR A 649 14.92 15.05 13.71
CA THR A 649 15.68 16.10 13.02
C THR A 649 15.93 15.67 11.59
N CYS A 650 15.61 16.51 10.62
CA CYS A 650 16.02 16.34 9.24
C CYS A 650 17.10 17.35 8.85
N VAL A 651 17.78 17.04 7.76
CA VAL A 651 18.87 17.86 7.23
C VAL A 651 18.45 18.42 5.89
N TYR A 652 18.49 19.74 5.74
CA TYR A 652 18.55 20.36 4.43
C TYR A 652 19.99 20.51 4.00
N SER A 653 20.26 20.27 2.74
CA SER A 653 21.59 20.42 2.17
C SER A 653 21.50 21.09 0.80
N PHE A 654 22.04 22.29 0.69
CA PHE A 654 22.01 23.07 -0.55
C PHE A 654 23.38 23.04 -1.24
N PRO A 655 23.43 22.69 -2.53
CA PRO A 655 24.61 22.95 -3.35
C PRO A 655 24.67 24.46 -3.70
N PRO A 656 25.85 25.02 -3.97
CA PRO A 656 26.00 26.44 -4.33
C PRO A 656 25.24 26.79 -5.61
N ASN A 657 25.15 25.87 -6.56
CA ASN A 657 24.39 25.98 -7.79
C ASN A 657 23.58 24.74 -8.10
N ARG A 658 22.49 24.87 -8.87
CA ARG A 658 21.59 23.79 -9.24
C ARG A 658 22.27 22.55 -9.86
N ASN A 659 23.35 22.77 -10.60
CA ASN A 659 24.06 21.72 -11.33
C ASN A 659 25.26 21.14 -10.59
N GLU A 660 25.58 21.63 -9.40
CA GLU A 660 26.71 21.16 -8.64
C GLU A 660 26.35 19.96 -7.75
N LEU A 661 27.32 19.09 -7.57
CA LEU A 661 27.25 17.99 -6.61
C LEU A 661 27.76 18.45 -5.23
N GLY A 662 27.26 17.77 -4.20
CA GLY A 662 27.66 18.04 -2.84
C GLY A 662 26.87 19.19 -2.21
N ALA A 663 27.08 19.37 -0.92
CA ALA A 663 26.40 20.37 -0.13
C ALA A 663 27.41 21.27 0.55
N THR A 664 27.21 22.57 0.46
CA THR A 664 28.04 23.59 1.16
C THR A 664 27.36 24.15 2.38
N GLU A 665 26.06 24.06 2.46
CA GLU A 665 25.26 24.51 3.58
C GLU A 665 24.37 23.38 4.12
N HIS A 666 24.25 23.33 5.45
CA HIS A 666 23.42 22.40 6.16
C HIS A 666 22.45 23.14 7.07
N VAL A 667 21.19 22.95 6.90
CA VAL A 667 20.14 23.43 7.79
C VAL A 667 19.57 22.25 8.55
N LEU A 668 19.57 22.33 9.88
CA LEU A 668 18.96 21.31 10.73
C LEU A 668 17.60 21.78 11.18
N GLN A 669 16.62 20.94 10.95
CA GLN A 669 15.24 21.19 11.35
C GLN A 669 14.78 20.11 12.32
N THR A 670 14.67 20.47 13.60
CA THR A 670 14.25 19.57 14.65
C THR A 670 12.78 19.79 14.96
N SER A 671 11.97 18.75 14.82
CA SER A 671 10.57 18.81 15.18
C SER A 671 10.33 18.51 16.66
N ASN A 672 9.19 18.98 17.20
CA ASN A 672 8.69 18.60 18.52
C ASN A 672 7.99 17.23 18.51
N ARG A 673 8.11 16.47 17.40
CA ARG A 673 7.44 15.20 17.14
C ARG A 673 8.36 14.04 17.45
N ARG A 674 8.39 13.64 18.72
CA ARG A 674 9.28 12.60 19.23
C ARG A 674 8.62 11.22 19.29
N PHE A 675 7.28 11.11 19.19
CA PHE A 675 6.64 9.80 19.16
C PHE A 675 6.67 9.20 17.77
N ARG A 676 7.08 7.93 17.70
CA ARG A 676 7.06 7.11 16.51
C ARG A 676 6.75 5.68 16.86
N ASP A 677 5.96 5.02 16.01
CA ASP A 677 5.82 3.57 15.97
C ASP A 677 6.78 3.00 14.94
N ASP A 678 7.52 1.96 15.33
CA ASP A 678 8.42 1.23 14.45
C ASP A 678 8.21 -0.28 14.63
N GLU A 679 8.55 -1.08 13.60
CA GLU A 679 8.16 -2.49 13.52
C GLU A 679 9.33 -3.41 13.21
N PHE A 680 9.30 -4.59 13.84
CA PHE A 680 10.23 -5.68 13.57
C PHE A 680 9.47 -6.99 13.32
N LEU A 681 9.86 -7.71 12.28
CA LEU A 681 9.26 -8.99 11.90
C LEU A 681 10.09 -10.15 12.46
N ILE A 682 9.55 -10.84 13.47
CA ILE A 682 10.19 -12.00 14.09
C ILE A 682 9.92 -13.24 13.22
N PRO A 683 10.97 -13.99 12.83
CA PRO A 683 10.87 -15.19 12.01
C PRO A 683 9.90 -16.24 12.57
N SER A 684 9.13 -16.86 11.67
CA SER A 684 8.12 -17.86 12.06
C SER A 684 8.75 -19.10 12.74
N GLU A 685 9.97 -19.49 12.37
CA GLU A 685 10.67 -20.60 12.99
C GLU A 685 11.01 -20.39 14.47
N LEU A 686 11.06 -19.12 14.92
CA LEU A 686 11.33 -18.75 16.30
C LEU A 686 10.07 -18.66 17.16
N THR A 687 8.87 -18.65 16.54
CA THR A 687 7.61 -18.31 17.21
C THR A 687 6.54 -19.40 17.08
N ARG A 688 6.52 -20.16 15.99
CA ARG A 688 5.50 -21.17 15.72
C ARG A 688 5.45 -22.26 16.80
N GLY A 689 4.25 -22.64 17.22
CA GLY A 689 4.02 -23.65 18.26
C GLY A 689 4.19 -23.15 19.69
N ARG A 690 4.55 -21.87 19.88
CA ARG A 690 4.76 -21.26 21.18
C ARG A 690 3.62 -20.31 21.54
N SER A 691 3.17 -20.38 22.79
CA SER A 691 2.22 -19.41 23.34
C SER A 691 2.88 -18.19 24.00
N LYS A 692 4.19 -18.29 24.27
CA LYS A 692 5.03 -17.26 24.87
C LYS A 692 6.44 -17.31 24.31
N ILE A 693 7.08 -16.14 24.23
CA ILE A 693 8.50 -16.02 23.88
C ILE A 693 9.20 -15.08 24.88
N ARG A 694 10.52 -15.25 25.01
CA ARG A 694 11.40 -14.21 25.57
C ARG A 694 12.05 -13.46 24.45
N VAL A 695 12.08 -12.16 24.53
CA VAL A 695 12.74 -11.26 23.58
C VAL A 695 13.89 -10.58 24.31
N ARG A 696 15.03 -10.46 23.62
CA ARG A 696 16.18 -9.67 24.05
C ARG A 696 16.50 -8.67 22.94
N ILE A 697 16.59 -7.41 23.31
CA ILE A 697 17.02 -6.31 22.46
C ILE A 697 18.40 -5.87 22.94
N ARG A 698 19.42 -5.98 22.08
CA ARG A 698 20.78 -5.54 22.38
C ARG A 698 21.13 -4.35 21.52
N PHE A 699 21.24 -3.17 22.11
CA PHE A 699 21.62 -1.94 21.40
C PHE A 699 22.98 -2.09 20.72
N THR A 700 23.09 -1.58 19.50
CA THR A 700 24.31 -1.54 18.69
C THR A 700 24.43 -0.14 18.09
N PRO A 701 25.29 0.75 18.63
CA PRO A 701 25.35 2.14 18.22
C PRO A 701 25.72 2.29 16.74
N VAL A 702 25.11 3.29 16.08
CA VAL A 702 25.50 3.81 14.77
C VAL A 702 25.95 5.25 14.99
N GLU A 703 27.26 5.48 14.92
CA GLU A 703 27.87 6.75 15.33
C GLU A 703 27.92 7.80 14.20
N THR A 704 27.25 7.53 13.07
CA THR A 704 27.18 8.48 11.94
C THR A 704 26.49 9.77 12.40
N PRO A 705 27.15 10.94 12.28
CA PRO A 705 26.52 12.22 12.61
C PRO A 705 25.43 12.58 11.58
N LEU A 706 24.62 13.60 11.86
CA LEU A 706 23.61 14.09 10.93
C LEU A 706 24.21 14.61 9.61
N TYR A 707 25.43 15.14 9.66
CA TYR A 707 26.19 15.57 8.48
C TYR A 707 27.70 15.49 8.78
N PRO A 708 28.59 15.44 7.75
CA PRO A 708 30.04 15.39 7.96
C PRO A 708 30.54 16.58 8.76
N GLY A 709 31.27 16.30 9.83
CA GLY A 709 31.79 17.34 10.75
C GLY A 709 30.74 17.89 11.73
N GLY A 710 29.52 17.38 11.69
CA GLY A 710 28.49 17.70 12.67
C GLY A 710 28.79 17.16 14.08
N PRO A 711 28.04 17.61 15.11
CA PRO A 711 28.23 17.15 16.47
C PRO A 711 27.95 15.65 16.60
N ALA A 712 28.60 15.00 17.57
CA ALA A 712 28.34 13.62 17.90
C ALA A 712 26.87 13.45 18.32
N PRO A 713 26.16 12.47 17.77
CA PRO A 713 24.75 12.29 18.07
C PRO A 713 24.51 11.74 19.47
N SER A 714 23.33 12.03 20.03
CA SER A 714 22.85 11.33 21.21
C SER A 714 22.34 9.95 20.79
N LEU A 715 23.02 8.91 21.25
CA LEU A 715 22.73 7.52 20.88
C LEU A 715 22.14 6.76 22.05
N ALA A 716 20.98 6.15 21.84
CA ALA A 716 20.37 5.18 22.74
C ALA A 716 19.29 4.40 22.00
N TRP A 717 18.91 3.26 22.54
CA TRP A 717 17.69 2.56 22.22
C TRP A 717 16.58 3.05 23.14
N SER A 718 15.54 3.66 22.61
CA SER A 718 14.44 4.16 23.42
C SER A 718 13.24 3.20 23.40
N GLU A 719 12.56 3.09 24.52
CA GLU A 719 11.48 2.15 24.74
C GLU A 719 10.36 2.85 25.55
N ILE A 720 9.18 2.93 24.93
CA ILE A 720 7.96 3.46 25.57
C ILE A 720 6.93 2.33 25.71
N ARG A 721 6.67 1.62 24.60
CA ARG A 721 5.70 0.53 24.57
C ARG A 721 6.11 -0.52 23.57
N TYR A 722 5.84 -1.76 23.88
CA TYR A 722 5.93 -2.88 22.93
C TYR A 722 4.56 -3.52 22.77
N THR A 723 4.16 -3.76 21.52
CA THR A 723 2.92 -4.46 21.15
C THR A 723 3.26 -5.63 20.23
N ALA A 724 2.83 -6.84 20.61
CA ALA A 724 3.02 -8.05 19.81
C ALA A 724 1.77 -8.34 19.00
N TYR A 725 1.96 -8.59 17.71
CA TYR A 725 0.93 -9.04 16.79
C TYR A 725 1.35 -10.38 16.18
N SER A 726 0.45 -11.36 16.20
CA SER A 726 0.66 -12.65 15.56
C SER A 726 -0.01 -12.69 14.18
N TYR A 727 0.74 -13.04 13.14
CA TYR A 727 0.16 -13.37 11.83
C TYR A 727 -0.55 -14.71 11.90
N VAL A 728 -1.80 -14.76 11.43
CA VAL A 728 -2.64 -15.96 11.42
C VAL A 728 -3.43 -16.05 10.11
N HIS A 729 -3.88 -17.23 9.75
CA HIS A 729 -4.86 -17.36 8.67
C HIS A 729 -6.18 -16.70 9.10
N PRO A 730 -6.79 -15.85 8.27
CA PRO A 730 -8.07 -15.24 8.59
C PRO A 730 -9.15 -16.33 8.73
N ARG A 731 -9.99 -16.20 9.75
CA ARG A 731 -11.11 -17.13 10.01
C ARG A 731 -12.31 -16.74 9.17
N PHE A 732 -12.30 -17.13 7.90
CA PHE A 732 -13.36 -16.83 6.94
C PHE A 732 -13.71 -18.08 6.14
N SER A 733 -15.01 -18.44 6.07
CA SER A 733 -15.49 -19.66 5.40
C SER A 733 -16.29 -19.40 4.12
N GLY A 734 -16.48 -18.12 3.74
CA GLY A 734 -17.34 -17.73 2.61
C GLY A 734 -18.85 -17.91 2.87
N ARG A 735 -19.25 -18.61 3.95
CA ARG A 735 -20.67 -18.85 4.30
C ARG A 735 -21.18 -18.00 5.46
N ASP A 736 -20.28 -17.28 6.15
CA ASP A 736 -20.60 -16.57 7.40
C ASP A 736 -21.22 -15.19 7.19
N SER A 737 -21.23 -14.67 5.97
CA SER A 737 -21.81 -13.36 5.66
C SER A 737 -23.33 -13.30 5.87
N ALA A 738 -24.04 -14.39 5.63
CA ALA A 738 -25.51 -14.44 5.76
C ALA A 738 -26.02 -14.65 7.20
N ARG A 739 -25.20 -15.13 8.15
CA ARG A 739 -25.63 -15.47 9.50
C ARG A 739 -25.47 -14.38 10.55
N ARG A 740 -24.55 -13.43 10.38
CA ARG A 740 -24.32 -12.36 11.37
C ARG A 740 -25.41 -11.28 11.41
N VAL A 741 -26.20 -11.12 10.34
CA VAL A 741 -27.26 -10.11 10.28
C VAL A 741 -28.50 -10.49 11.12
N VAL A 742 -28.70 -11.76 11.46
CA VAL A 742 -29.89 -12.23 12.19
C VAL A 742 -29.76 -12.13 13.71
N SER A 743 -28.56 -11.95 14.28
CA SER A 743 -28.35 -12.00 15.73
C SER A 743 -28.37 -10.65 16.47
N THR A 744 -28.35 -9.52 15.76
CA THR A 744 -28.33 -8.17 16.38
C THR A 744 -29.70 -7.48 16.43
N SER A 745 -30.78 -8.08 15.91
CA SER A 745 -32.12 -7.49 15.92
C SER A 745 -33.04 -7.96 17.07
N LYS A 746 -32.52 -8.64 18.07
CA LYS A 746 -33.26 -9.01 19.29
C LYS A 746 -32.63 -8.36 20.54
N THR A 747 -32.68 -7.05 20.64
CA THR A 747 -32.62 -6.35 21.91
C THR A 747 -34.03 -5.88 22.27
N ASN A 748 -34.60 -6.48 23.25
CA ASN A 748 -35.89 -6.20 23.85
C ASN A 748 -36.06 -4.70 24.19
N ILE A 749 -37.05 -4.08 23.63
CA ILE A 749 -37.65 -2.89 24.22
C ILE A 749 -38.67 -3.41 25.25
N ALA A 750 -38.35 -3.27 26.55
CA ALA A 750 -39.32 -3.40 27.61
C ALA A 750 -40.09 -2.08 27.67
N PRO A 751 -41.42 -2.08 27.87
CA PRO A 751 -42.19 -0.87 28.07
C PRO A 751 -41.92 -0.38 29.50
N SER A 752 -41.59 0.89 29.64
CA SER A 752 -41.61 1.61 30.91
C SER A 752 -43.03 2.06 31.19
N ASP A 753 -43.59 1.65 32.35
CA ASP A 753 -44.69 2.30 33.04
C ASP A 753 -44.28 3.66 33.60
#